data_cc8445d3ebf8795ae3686fe5681e91db
#
_entry.id   cc8445d3ebf8795ae3686fe5681e91db
#
_cell.length_a   1.000
_cell.length_b   1.000
_cell.length_c   1.000
_cell.angle_alpha   90.00
_cell.angle_beta   90.00
_cell.angle_gamma   90.00
#
_symmetry.space_group_name_H-M   'P 1'
#
loop_
_entity.id
_entity.type
_entity.pdbx_description
1 polymer ?
#
loop_
_entity_poly.entity_id
_entity_poly.type
_entity_poly.pdbx_seq_one_letter_code
_entity_poly.pdbx_strand_id
1 'polypeptide(L)'
;MKVPVLLLLCLTSVTPARQELQVMDLLTVSESRHMTSVVEKIRSEMLTVNDIYFLSTFRLPPKAGGVLFGFYSKKDNTKWLEASIIGKVNKVLVRYMREDSKVHSVSLQNANLSDGNTHTVILRLSGLRGDTLTLELYVDCKQVDSSLGLPEMMVIPQFEVESGEIRSGHKAYQRLQGSMESMKMVLGGSMSRVGALSECPFQDDESIQNTVNGVVNSILGEHTKALITQMTLFNKVLAELREDIRDQVKEMSLIRNTIMECQVCGFHEHRSRCNPNPCFQGVDCMETYEYPGYRCGPCPPGSQGNGSHCADIDECAYANPCFSGSKCINTSPGFRCEACPRGYKGNSVSGVGIDYAKASKQVCTDIDECNDGNNGGCAANSLCTNSVGSYKCGPCKPGFVGNQSLGCVPKKSCISPAFNPCHMNAHCVFERNGDVTCACNVGWAGNGYTCGRDTDIDGYPDEPMPCIDNNKHCKQDNCRLTPNSGQEDADNDGIGDQCDEDADGDGIKNVEDNCRLIPNKDQQNSDTDSYGDACDNCPNVPNNDQKDTDANGEGDACDNDIDGDGIPNMLDNCPKVPNPLQTDRDVDGVGDACDSCPETSNPTQTDADSDLVGDMCDTNQDKDGDGHQDTKDNCPEIPNSSQLDSDNDGVGDECDQDDDNDGIPDYIPPGPDNCRLIHNPNQKDTDGDGIGDVCEIDFDNDSVADNYDVCPESAEVTLTDFRAYQTVILDPEGDAQIDPNWVVLNQGMEIVQTMNSDPGLAVGYTAFNGVDFEGTFHVNTITDDDYAGFIFSYQDSASFYVVMWKQTEQTYWQATPFRAVAEPGLQLKAVKSKTGPGEQLRNALWNTGHTTDQVRLLWKDPRNVGWKDKTSYRWQLSHRPQVGYIRVKLYEGIDLVADSGVVIDTTMRGGRLGVFCFSQENIIWSNLQYRCNDTIPEDFEPYRKMLLESRE
;
A
#
# COMPACT_ATOMS: atom_id res chain seq x y z
N MET A 1 -62.25 26.83 26.28
CA MET A 1 -62.08 25.42 25.90
C MET A 1 -61.18 25.28 24.69
N LYS A 2 -60.00 24.87 24.94
CA LYS A 2 -59.06 24.08 24.14
C LYS A 2 -57.67 24.27 24.72
N VAL A 3 -57.21 23.21 25.36
CA VAL A 3 -55.87 23.08 25.97
C VAL A 3 -54.83 22.86 24.87
N PRO A 4 -53.69 23.53 24.82
CA PRO A 4 -52.57 23.10 24.00
C PRO A 4 -51.74 22.07 24.75
N VAL A 5 -51.51 20.96 24.06
CA VAL A 5 -50.65 19.84 24.46
C VAL A 5 -49.22 20.30 24.49
N LEU A 6 -48.59 20.22 25.64
CA LEU A 6 -47.16 20.42 25.87
C LEU A 6 -46.42 19.22 25.32
N LEU A 7 -45.68 19.36 24.22
CA LEU A 7 -44.76 18.34 23.73
C LEU A 7 -43.53 18.33 24.64
N LEU A 8 -43.45 17.39 25.54
CA LEU A 8 -42.23 17.08 26.30
C LEU A 8 -41.31 16.31 25.35
N LEU A 9 -40.30 16.94 24.83
CA LEU A 9 -39.15 16.27 24.20
C LEU A 9 -38.34 15.56 25.29
N CYS A 10 -38.62 14.32 25.56
CA CYS A 10 -37.71 13.41 26.20
C CYS A 10 -36.47 13.21 25.30
N LEU A 11 -35.38 13.81 25.66
CA LEU A 11 -34.05 13.37 25.26
C LEU A 11 -33.83 11.99 25.88
N THR A 12 -34.24 10.95 25.19
CA THR A 12 -33.76 9.60 25.48
C THR A 12 -32.32 9.58 24.96
N SER A 13 -31.38 9.54 25.89
CA SER A 13 -30.02 9.06 25.63
C SER A 13 -30.17 7.65 25.03
N VAL A 14 -29.90 7.54 23.72
CA VAL A 14 -29.75 6.25 23.06
C VAL A 14 -28.44 5.67 23.60
N THR A 15 -28.53 4.85 24.64
CA THR A 15 -27.50 3.87 24.93
C THR A 15 -27.46 2.94 23.74
N PRO A 16 -26.28 2.64 23.12
CA PRO A 16 -26.22 1.66 22.08
C PRO A 16 -26.79 0.35 22.64
N ALA A 17 -27.84 -0.17 22.01
CA ALA A 17 -28.40 -1.46 22.34
C ALA A 17 -27.25 -2.47 22.34
N ARG A 18 -27.07 -3.19 23.44
CA ARG A 18 -26.13 -4.31 23.52
C ARG A 18 -26.58 -5.31 22.46
N GLN A 19 -25.91 -5.30 21.29
CA GLN A 19 -26.14 -6.32 20.27
C GLN A 19 -25.78 -7.68 20.89
N GLU A 20 -26.73 -8.54 20.99
CA GLU A 20 -26.51 -9.93 21.44
C GLU A 20 -25.63 -10.62 20.37
N LEU A 21 -24.65 -11.38 20.83
CA LEU A 21 -23.81 -12.20 19.95
C LEU A 21 -24.66 -13.32 19.35
N GLN A 22 -24.76 -13.34 18.02
CA GLN A 22 -25.38 -14.46 17.34
C GLN A 22 -24.34 -15.54 17.06
N VAL A 23 -24.41 -16.64 17.80
CA VAL A 23 -23.50 -17.78 17.69
C VAL A 23 -24.23 -18.92 16.97
N MET A 24 -23.58 -19.46 15.92
CA MET A 24 -24.07 -20.63 15.17
C MET A 24 -23.02 -21.74 15.22
N ASP A 25 -23.44 -22.95 15.57
CA ASP A 25 -22.58 -24.13 15.51
C ASP A 25 -22.64 -24.75 14.09
N LEU A 26 -21.53 -24.64 13.35
CA LEU A 26 -21.47 -25.07 11.96
C LEU A 26 -21.35 -26.59 11.81
N LEU A 27 -21.02 -27.35 12.87
CA LEU A 27 -21.02 -28.81 12.83
C LEU A 27 -22.44 -29.34 12.85
N THR A 28 -23.30 -28.81 13.75
CA THR A 28 -24.69 -29.19 13.85
C THR A 28 -25.53 -28.66 12.67
N VAL A 29 -25.23 -27.43 12.21
CA VAL A 29 -25.88 -26.80 11.07
C VAL A 29 -25.63 -27.58 9.77
N SER A 30 -24.43 -28.09 9.56
CA SER A 30 -24.10 -28.90 8.37
C SER A 30 -24.93 -30.21 8.26
N GLU A 31 -25.60 -30.62 9.34
CA GLU A 31 -26.51 -31.78 9.41
C GLU A 31 -28.00 -31.40 9.30
N SER A 32 -28.30 -30.11 9.26
CA SER A 32 -29.68 -29.62 9.31
C SER A 32 -30.49 -29.98 8.06
N ARG A 33 -31.74 -30.46 8.28
CA ARG A 33 -32.72 -30.63 7.20
C ARG A 33 -33.26 -29.29 6.66
N HIS A 34 -33.02 -28.19 7.38
CA HIS A 34 -33.48 -26.83 7.05
C HIS A 34 -32.36 -25.92 6.59
N MET A 35 -31.45 -26.44 5.76
CA MET A 35 -30.27 -25.73 5.30
C MET A 35 -30.61 -24.37 4.65
N THR A 36 -31.64 -24.29 3.82
CA THR A 36 -32.07 -23.06 3.14
C THR A 36 -32.39 -21.93 4.12
N SER A 37 -33.10 -22.22 5.22
CA SER A 37 -33.44 -21.21 6.24
C SER A 37 -32.19 -20.71 7.01
N VAL A 38 -31.21 -21.59 7.18
CA VAL A 38 -29.94 -21.23 7.83
C VAL A 38 -29.08 -20.37 6.90
N VAL A 39 -28.98 -20.71 5.63
CA VAL A 39 -28.25 -19.91 4.63
C VAL A 39 -28.89 -18.52 4.47
N GLU A 40 -30.24 -18.43 4.45
CA GLU A 40 -30.94 -17.15 4.42
C GLU A 40 -30.69 -16.32 5.67
N LYS A 41 -30.67 -16.94 6.85
CA LYS A 41 -30.35 -16.26 8.09
C LYS A 41 -28.91 -15.70 8.07
N ILE A 42 -27.92 -16.50 7.67
CA ILE A 42 -26.53 -16.05 7.56
C ILE A 42 -26.45 -14.88 6.58
N ARG A 43 -27.07 -15.00 5.41
CA ARG A 43 -27.11 -13.94 4.41
C ARG A 43 -27.69 -12.64 4.96
N SER A 44 -28.85 -12.70 5.62
CA SER A 44 -29.52 -11.51 6.16
C SER A 44 -28.70 -10.82 7.24
N GLU A 45 -28.02 -11.59 8.08
CA GLU A 45 -27.15 -11.06 9.13
C GLU A 45 -25.84 -10.48 8.57
N MET A 46 -25.22 -11.11 7.57
CA MET A 46 -24.04 -10.60 6.90
C MET A 46 -24.25 -9.19 6.31
N LEU A 47 -25.46 -8.86 5.89
CA LEU A 47 -25.83 -7.52 5.41
C LEU A 47 -25.90 -6.46 6.54
N THR A 48 -25.95 -6.89 7.80
CA THR A 48 -26.17 -5.99 8.95
C THR A 48 -24.95 -5.81 9.83
N VAL A 49 -24.04 -6.80 9.86
CA VAL A 49 -22.83 -6.79 10.70
C VAL A 49 -21.61 -6.33 9.89
N ASN A 50 -20.64 -5.75 10.59
CA ASN A 50 -19.36 -5.38 10.02
C ASN A 50 -18.29 -6.46 10.22
N ASP A 51 -18.43 -7.31 11.23
CA ASP A 51 -17.46 -8.32 11.62
C ASP A 51 -18.11 -9.70 11.70
N ILE A 52 -17.39 -10.72 11.19
CA ILE A 52 -17.73 -12.12 11.33
C ILE A 52 -16.53 -12.87 11.87
N TYR A 53 -16.77 -13.81 12.77
CA TYR A 53 -15.73 -14.62 13.36
C TYR A 53 -16.04 -16.11 13.18
N PHE A 54 -15.00 -16.87 12.84
CA PHE A 54 -15.05 -18.32 12.79
C PHE A 54 -14.11 -18.89 13.85
N LEU A 55 -14.69 -19.60 14.81
CA LEU A 55 -13.99 -20.22 15.94
C LEU A 55 -13.94 -21.72 15.72
N SER A 56 -12.78 -22.30 15.67
CA SER A 56 -12.61 -23.74 15.47
C SER A 56 -11.59 -24.31 16.44
N THR A 57 -11.89 -25.46 17.03
CA THR A 57 -10.97 -26.26 17.83
C THR A 57 -10.80 -27.61 17.16
N PHE A 58 -9.57 -27.97 16.82
CA PHE A 58 -9.27 -29.18 16.07
C PHE A 58 -7.84 -29.67 16.37
N ARG A 59 -7.56 -30.90 15.94
CA ARG A 59 -6.24 -31.53 16.04
C ARG A 59 -5.89 -32.16 14.70
N LEU A 60 -4.72 -31.80 14.15
CA LEU A 60 -4.20 -32.33 12.89
C LEU A 60 -2.89 -33.05 13.13
N PRO A 61 -2.68 -34.25 12.53
CA PRO A 61 -1.36 -34.88 12.44
C PRO A 61 -0.36 -33.96 11.72
N PRO A 62 0.95 -34.17 11.89
CA PRO A 62 1.97 -33.46 11.17
C PRO A 62 1.76 -33.45 9.65
N LYS A 63 1.94 -32.31 9.02
CA LYS A 63 1.74 -32.06 7.58
C LYS A 63 0.30 -32.32 7.05
N ALA A 64 -0.66 -32.65 7.90
CA ALA A 64 -2.05 -32.86 7.52
C ALA A 64 -2.81 -31.54 7.35
N GLY A 65 -3.78 -31.51 6.45
CA GLY A 65 -4.59 -30.31 6.20
C GLY A 65 -6.03 -30.63 5.83
N GLY A 66 -6.68 -29.72 5.13
CA GLY A 66 -8.06 -29.86 4.63
C GLY A 66 -8.94 -28.67 4.98
N VAL A 67 -10.16 -28.69 4.44
CA VAL A 67 -11.11 -27.60 4.61
C VAL A 67 -11.67 -27.58 6.03
N LEU A 68 -11.63 -26.42 6.71
CA LEU A 68 -12.26 -26.17 7.98
C LEU A 68 -13.77 -26.00 7.82
N PHE A 69 -14.16 -25.08 6.93
CA PHE A 69 -15.55 -24.82 6.59
C PHE A 69 -15.66 -24.12 5.25
N GLY A 70 -16.84 -24.19 4.64
CA GLY A 70 -17.13 -23.41 3.44
C GLY A 70 -18.63 -23.28 3.17
N PHE A 71 -18.96 -22.22 2.42
CA PHE A 71 -20.30 -21.93 1.89
C PHE A 71 -20.28 -22.13 0.38
N TYR A 72 -21.10 -23.05 -0.13
CA TYR A 72 -21.06 -23.50 -1.51
C TYR A 72 -22.44 -23.45 -2.16
N SER A 73 -22.48 -23.39 -3.51
CA SER A 73 -23.68 -23.69 -4.29
C SER A 73 -23.76 -25.19 -4.57
N LYS A 74 -24.91 -25.82 -4.40
CA LYS A 74 -25.17 -27.22 -4.74
C LYS A 74 -25.25 -27.47 -6.24
N LYS A 75 -25.45 -26.41 -7.05
CA LYS A 75 -25.68 -26.53 -8.49
C LYS A 75 -24.39 -26.78 -9.24
N ASP A 76 -23.36 -25.99 -8.95
CA ASP A 76 -22.13 -25.87 -9.68
C ASP A 76 -20.88 -25.88 -8.78
N ASN A 77 -21.05 -26.18 -7.51
CA ASN A 77 -20.03 -26.19 -6.48
C ASN A 77 -19.30 -24.86 -6.29
N THR A 78 -19.84 -23.74 -6.81
CA THR A 78 -19.30 -22.41 -6.63
C THR A 78 -19.02 -22.12 -5.15
N LYS A 79 -17.83 -21.62 -4.85
CA LYS A 79 -17.36 -21.32 -3.49
C LYS A 79 -17.63 -19.85 -3.19
N TRP A 80 -18.52 -19.56 -2.24
CA TRP A 80 -18.73 -18.19 -1.79
C TRP A 80 -17.79 -17.78 -0.67
N LEU A 81 -17.42 -18.74 0.17
CA LEU A 81 -16.38 -18.56 1.20
C LEU A 81 -15.88 -19.94 1.61
N GLU A 82 -14.57 -20.12 1.67
CA GLU A 82 -13.94 -21.35 2.14
C GLU A 82 -12.71 -21.00 2.97
N ALA A 83 -12.49 -21.69 4.08
CA ALA A 83 -11.25 -21.64 4.84
C ALA A 83 -10.66 -23.04 4.97
N SER A 84 -9.41 -23.20 4.59
CA SER A 84 -8.68 -24.46 4.58
C SER A 84 -7.31 -24.33 5.21
N ILE A 85 -6.77 -25.46 5.70
CA ILE A 85 -5.42 -25.54 6.25
C ILE A 85 -4.56 -26.34 5.30
N ILE A 86 -3.42 -25.76 4.93
CA ILE A 86 -2.39 -26.44 4.14
C ILE A 86 -1.26 -26.77 5.10
N GLY A 87 -1.30 -27.98 5.66
CA GLY A 87 -0.39 -28.35 6.77
C GLY A 87 1.07 -28.58 6.33
N LYS A 88 1.33 -28.84 5.05
CA LYS A 88 2.69 -28.98 4.50
C LYS A 88 3.50 -27.66 4.58
N VAL A 89 2.83 -26.53 4.47
CA VAL A 89 3.46 -25.19 4.43
C VAL A 89 2.96 -24.26 5.53
N ASN A 90 2.31 -24.80 6.55
CA ASN A 90 1.81 -24.07 7.73
C ASN A 90 0.97 -22.82 7.39
N LYS A 91 0.10 -22.90 6.39
CA LYS A 91 -0.72 -21.80 5.92
C LYS A 91 -2.20 -22.06 6.15
N VAL A 92 -2.96 -20.98 6.38
CA VAL A 92 -4.42 -20.98 6.32
C VAL A 92 -4.84 -20.24 5.07
N LEU A 93 -5.47 -20.92 4.14
CA LEU A 93 -5.95 -20.36 2.89
C LEU A 93 -7.44 -20.02 3.04
N VAL A 94 -7.77 -18.77 2.79
CA VAL A 94 -9.15 -18.27 2.76
C VAL A 94 -9.49 -17.87 1.33
N ARG A 95 -10.55 -18.46 0.78
CA ARG A 95 -11.06 -18.14 -0.54
C ARG A 95 -12.47 -17.58 -0.42
N TYR A 96 -12.75 -16.49 -1.11
CA TYR A 96 -14.08 -15.90 -1.12
C TYR A 96 -14.43 -15.31 -2.48
N MET A 97 -15.72 -15.24 -2.77
CA MET A 97 -16.24 -14.66 -4.01
C MET A 97 -16.25 -13.13 -3.90
N ARG A 98 -15.69 -12.45 -4.86
CA ARG A 98 -15.77 -11.01 -5.02
C ARG A 98 -17.08 -10.59 -5.69
N GLU A 99 -17.40 -9.30 -5.68
CA GLU A 99 -18.59 -8.76 -6.37
C GLU A 99 -18.57 -8.99 -7.89
N ASP A 100 -17.39 -9.00 -8.50
CA ASP A 100 -17.20 -9.30 -9.92
C ASP A 100 -17.37 -10.79 -10.30
N SER A 101 -17.74 -11.63 -9.33
CA SER A 101 -17.91 -13.07 -9.47
C SER A 101 -16.62 -13.87 -9.62
N LYS A 102 -15.44 -13.26 -9.42
CA LYS A 102 -14.17 -13.98 -9.35
C LYS A 102 -13.87 -14.45 -7.92
N VAL A 103 -13.13 -15.53 -7.79
CA VAL A 103 -12.69 -16.05 -6.49
C VAL A 103 -11.39 -15.40 -6.11
N HIS A 104 -11.38 -14.71 -4.98
CA HIS A 104 -10.16 -14.17 -4.40
C HIS A 104 -9.59 -15.14 -3.36
N SER A 105 -8.27 -15.32 -3.34
CA SER A 105 -7.57 -16.25 -2.45
C SER A 105 -6.54 -15.50 -1.61
N VAL A 106 -6.62 -15.65 -0.29
CA VAL A 106 -5.73 -15.01 0.68
C VAL A 106 -5.03 -16.09 1.50
N SER A 107 -3.72 -16.07 1.52
CA SER A 107 -2.89 -17.02 2.27
C SER A 107 -2.35 -16.37 3.54
N LEU A 108 -2.81 -16.84 4.70
CA LEU A 108 -2.32 -16.41 6.01
C LEU A 108 -1.26 -17.40 6.49
N GLN A 109 -0.07 -16.91 6.76
CA GLN A 109 1.15 -17.69 7.04
C GLN A 109 1.40 -17.88 8.55
N ASN A 110 2.50 -18.54 8.89
CA ASN A 110 2.98 -18.73 10.29
C ASN A 110 1.99 -19.43 11.24
N ALA A 111 1.08 -20.22 10.70
CA ALA A 111 0.11 -20.96 11.49
C ALA A 111 0.47 -22.44 11.58
N ASN A 112 1.43 -22.82 12.46
CA ASN A 112 1.76 -24.23 12.68
C ASN A 112 0.58 -24.95 13.38
N LEU A 113 -0.38 -25.42 12.60
CA LEU A 113 -1.64 -26.01 13.03
C LEU A 113 -1.68 -27.54 12.84
N SER A 114 -0.62 -28.12 12.27
CA SER A 114 -0.51 -29.56 11.99
C SER A 114 0.70 -30.18 12.66
N ASP A 115 0.85 -29.94 13.95
CA ASP A 115 1.92 -30.50 14.81
C ASP A 115 1.47 -31.67 15.70
N GLY A 116 0.22 -32.10 15.57
CA GLY A 116 -0.36 -33.18 16.39
C GLY A 116 -1.00 -32.70 17.69
N ASN A 117 -0.96 -31.40 17.99
CA ASN A 117 -1.61 -30.84 19.19
C ASN A 117 -3.04 -30.34 18.85
N THR A 118 -3.81 -30.04 19.90
CA THR A 118 -5.11 -29.39 19.72
C THR A 118 -4.91 -27.89 19.69
N HIS A 119 -5.38 -27.24 18.62
CA HIS A 119 -5.32 -25.79 18.43
C HIS A 119 -6.71 -25.18 18.43
N THR A 120 -6.82 -23.98 18.99
CA THR A 120 -7.99 -23.11 18.87
C THR A 120 -7.67 -21.97 17.93
N VAL A 121 -8.41 -21.91 16.82
CA VAL A 121 -8.23 -20.91 15.76
C VAL A 121 -9.44 -19.98 15.71
N ILE A 122 -9.18 -18.69 15.68
CA ILE A 122 -10.18 -17.66 15.41
C ILE A 122 -9.78 -16.94 14.13
N LEU A 123 -10.63 -17.02 13.11
CA LEU A 123 -10.51 -16.25 11.88
C LEU A 123 -11.54 -15.12 11.92
N ARG A 124 -11.07 -13.88 11.89
CA ARG A 124 -11.90 -12.67 11.86
C ARG A 124 -11.94 -12.10 10.45
N LEU A 125 -13.13 -11.83 9.94
CA LEU A 125 -13.39 -11.04 8.75
C LEU A 125 -14.03 -9.73 9.20
N SER A 126 -13.36 -8.59 8.98
CA SER A 126 -13.87 -7.27 9.32
C SER A 126 -13.93 -6.39 8.07
N GLY A 127 -14.76 -5.34 8.10
CA GLY A 127 -14.95 -4.48 6.96
C GLY A 127 -16.05 -4.90 5.98
N LEU A 128 -16.91 -5.86 6.33
CA LEU A 128 -18.00 -6.37 5.46
C LEU A 128 -18.98 -5.30 4.94
N ARG A 129 -18.95 -4.09 5.49
CA ARG A 129 -19.79 -2.96 5.10
C ARG A 129 -18.96 -1.76 4.62
N GLY A 130 -17.67 -1.95 4.42
CA GLY A 130 -16.73 -0.97 3.89
C GLY A 130 -16.26 -1.40 2.51
N ASP A 131 -15.50 -0.57 1.87
CA ASP A 131 -14.96 -0.82 0.53
C ASP A 131 -13.83 -1.86 0.54
N THR A 132 -13.22 -2.10 1.70
CA THR A 132 -12.16 -3.08 1.86
C THR A 132 -12.40 -4.06 3.01
N LEU A 133 -12.03 -5.32 2.79
CA LEU A 133 -12.10 -6.39 3.77
C LEU A 133 -10.75 -6.55 4.49
N THR A 134 -10.80 -6.93 5.76
CA THR A 134 -9.63 -7.29 6.56
C THR A 134 -9.79 -8.71 7.09
N LEU A 135 -8.76 -9.53 6.94
CA LEU A 135 -8.67 -10.88 7.50
C LEU A 135 -7.63 -10.92 8.61
N GLU A 136 -8.00 -11.48 9.76
CA GLU A 136 -7.09 -11.65 10.89
C GLU A 136 -7.17 -13.08 11.40
N LEU A 137 -6.00 -13.69 11.60
CA LEU A 137 -5.86 -15.06 12.10
C LEU A 137 -5.28 -15.06 13.51
N TYR A 138 -5.97 -15.73 14.42
CA TYR A 138 -5.52 -15.94 15.79
C TYR A 138 -5.40 -17.45 16.05
N VAL A 139 -4.29 -17.86 16.60
CA VAL A 139 -4.02 -19.24 17.02
C VAL A 139 -3.69 -19.24 18.50
N ASP A 140 -4.37 -20.08 19.27
CA ASP A 140 -4.19 -20.22 20.71
C ASP A 140 -4.12 -18.86 21.43
N CYS A 141 -5.10 -18.02 21.11
CA CYS A 141 -5.29 -16.66 21.65
C CYS A 141 -4.22 -15.62 21.24
N LYS A 142 -3.37 -15.91 20.26
CA LYS A 142 -2.40 -14.95 19.74
C LYS A 142 -2.73 -14.63 18.28
N GLN A 143 -2.62 -13.37 17.90
CA GLN A 143 -2.65 -12.99 16.48
C GLN A 143 -1.35 -13.46 15.84
N VAL A 144 -1.45 -14.25 14.79
CA VAL A 144 -0.31 -14.81 14.06
C VAL A 144 -0.14 -14.19 12.69
N ASP A 145 -1.24 -13.76 12.06
CA ASP A 145 -1.17 -13.11 10.75
C ASP A 145 -2.42 -12.25 10.50
N SER A 146 -2.29 -11.28 9.57
CA SER A 146 -3.40 -10.46 9.12
C SER A 146 -3.16 -9.95 7.70
N SER A 147 -4.23 -9.77 6.93
CA SER A 147 -4.21 -9.18 5.60
C SER A 147 -5.22 -8.04 5.54
N LEU A 148 -4.78 -6.86 5.16
CA LEU A 148 -5.55 -5.61 5.14
C LEU A 148 -5.81 -5.19 3.69
N GLY A 149 -6.84 -4.36 3.48
CA GLY A 149 -7.12 -3.76 2.17
C GLY A 149 -7.61 -4.74 1.10
N LEU A 150 -8.14 -5.88 1.49
CA LEU A 150 -8.60 -6.91 0.56
C LEU A 150 -9.88 -6.49 -0.16
N PRO A 151 -10.10 -6.96 -1.40
CA PRO A 151 -11.30 -6.68 -2.17
C PRO A 151 -12.59 -7.07 -1.46
N GLU A 152 -13.67 -6.38 -1.75
CA GLU A 152 -14.97 -6.59 -1.14
C GLU A 152 -15.52 -8.00 -1.41
N MET A 153 -16.03 -8.66 -0.38
CA MET A 153 -16.61 -9.99 -0.47
C MET A 153 -18.08 -9.90 -0.88
N MET A 154 -18.46 -10.63 -1.93
CA MET A 154 -19.85 -10.77 -2.34
C MET A 154 -20.69 -11.49 -1.28
N VAL A 155 -21.78 -10.87 -0.89
CA VAL A 155 -22.81 -11.54 -0.06
C VAL A 155 -23.59 -12.53 -0.92
N ILE A 156 -23.87 -13.73 -0.38
CA ILE A 156 -24.62 -14.78 -1.10
C ILE A 156 -25.85 -14.18 -1.78
N PRO A 157 -26.00 -14.29 -3.11
CA PRO A 157 -27.14 -13.73 -3.83
C PRO A 157 -28.46 -14.34 -3.37
N GLN A 158 -29.53 -13.56 -3.35
CA GLN A 158 -30.85 -14.03 -2.91
C GLN A 158 -31.36 -15.25 -3.71
N PHE A 159 -31.10 -15.26 -5.03
CA PHE A 159 -31.51 -16.35 -5.90
C PHE A 159 -30.70 -17.64 -5.73
N GLU A 160 -29.56 -17.59 -5.02
CA GLU A 160 -28.70 -18.75 -4.73
C GLU A 160 -28.97 -19.37 -3.34
N VAL A 161 -29.75 -18.73 -2.48
CA VAL A 161 -30.05 -19.21 -1.12
C VAL A 161 -30.65 -20.63 -1.10
N GLU A 162 -31.53 -20.94 -2.04
CA GLU A 162 -32.14 -22.27 -2.14
C GLU A 162 -31.14 -23.38 -2.50
N SER A 163 -30.11 -23.03 -3.25
CA SER A 163 -29.00 -23.92 -3.63
C SER A 163 -27.84 -23.89 -2.65
N GLY A 164 -27.87 -23.00 -1.65
CA GLY A 164 -26.81 -22.85 -0.68
C GLY A 164 -26.59 -24.07 0.20
N GLU A 165 -25.34 -24.36 0.50
CA GLU A 165 -24.89 -25.42 1.39
C GLU A 165 -23.73 -24.98 2.26
N ILE A 166 -23.72 -25.44 3.51
CA ILE A 166 -22.63 -25.24 4.46
C ILE A 166 -21.96 -26.59 4.69
N ARG A 167 -20.65 -26.63 4.49
CA ARG A 167 -19.85 -27.83 4.75
C ARG A 167 -18.76 -27.50 5.74
N SER A 168 -18.52 -28.36 6.71
CA SER A 168 -17.48 -28.18 7.72
C SER A 168 -16.71 -29.49 7.96
N GLY A 169 -15.41 -29.39 8.20
CA GLY A 169 -14.53 -30.49 8.55
C GLY A 169 -14.65 -31.69 7.62
N HIS A 170 -15.09 -32.84 8.16
CA HIS A 170 -15.16 -34.12 7.43
C HIS A 170 -16.21 -34.18 6.31
N LYS A 171 -17.09 -33.20 6.20
CA LYS A 171 -18.11 -33.12 5.15
C LYS A 171 -17.71 -32.17 4.02
N ALA A 172 -16.59 -31.49 4.15
CA ALA A 172 -16.04 -30.63 3.09
C ALA A 172 -15.53 -31.47 1.91
N TYR A 173 -15.39 -30.85 0.76
CA TYR A 173 -14.92 -31.50 -0.48
C TYR A 173 -13.51 -32.07 -0.29
N GLN A 174 -12.60 -31.30 0.29
CA GLN A 174 -11.32 -31.80 0.80
C GLN A 174 -11.45 -32.00 2.31
N ARG A 175 -11.55 -33.26 2.72
CA ARG A 175 -11.80 -33.60 4.13
C ARG A 175 -10.66 -33.18 5.01
N LEU A 176 -10.97 -32.58 6.18
CA LEU A 176 -9.98 -32.33 7.20
C LEU A 176 -9.34 -33.64 7.68
N GLN A 177 -8.04 -33.74 7.59
CA GLN A 177 -7.27 -34.94 7.93
C GLN A 177 -6.97 -35.01 9.43
N GLY A 178 -7.96 -34.85 10.29
CA GLY A 178 -7.79 -34.84 11.75
C GLY A 178 -9.13 -34.87 12.47
N SER A 179 -9.14 -34.58 13.76
CA SER A 179 -10.36 -34.46 14.57
C SER A 179 -10.73 -32.99 14.74
N MET A 180 -12.01 -32.67 14.58
CA MET A 180 -12.57 -31.34 14.83
C MET A 180 -13.51 -31.45 16.03
N GLU A 181 -13.25 -30.68 17.07
CA GLU A 181 -14.02 -30.69 18.33
C GLU A 181 -15.15 -29.65 18.28
N SER A 182 -14.87 -28.45 17.74
CA SER A 182 -15.87 -27.40 17.61
C SER A 182 -15.65 -26.58 16.34
N MET A 183 -16.74 -26.07 15.76
CA MET A 183 -16.69 -25.10 14.67
C MET A 183 -17.88 -24.17 14.77
N LYS A 184 -17.64 -22.93 15.17
CA LYS A 184 -18.68 -21.92 15.42
C LYS A 184 -18.47 -20.71 14.54
N MET A 185 -19.57 -20.14 14.09
CA MET A 185 -19.61 -18.83 13.42
C MET A 185 -20.29 -17.83 14.35
N VAL A 186 -19.68 -16.68 14.53
CA VAL A 186 -20.23 -15.57 15.33
C VAL A 186 -20.39 -14.35 14.43
N LEU A 187 -21.58 -13.80 14.43
CA LEU A 187 -21.98 -12.65 13.64
C LEU A 187 -22.04 -11.42 14.54
N GLY A 188 -21.18 -10.44 14.26
CA GLY A 188 -21.03 -9.21 15.04
C GLY A 188 -20.33 -9.39 16.39
N GLY A 189 -20.21 -8.30 17.13
CA GLY A 189 -19.56 -8.26 18.45
C GLY A 189 -18.10 -7.80 18.40
N SER A 190 -17.50 -7.61 19.59
CA SER A 190 -16.09 -7.26 19.73
C SER A 190 -15.22 -8.50 19.95
N MET A 191 -13.91 -8.38 19.63
CA MET A 191 -12.95 -9.48 19.76
C MET A 191 -12.86 -10.01 21.20
N SER A 192 -12.97 -9.17 22.21
CA SER A 192 -12.96 -9.59 23.62
C SER A 192 -14.16 -10.48 23.99
N ARG A 193 -15.35 -10.17 23.46
CA ARG A 193 -16.56 -10.95 23.69
C ARG A 193 -16.55 -12.26 22.93
N VAL A 194 -16.01 -12.26 21.72
CA VAL A 194 -15.88 -13.45 20.87
C VAL A 194 -14.80 -14.36 21.43
N GLY A 195 -13.66 -13.83 21.87
CA GLY A 195 -12.59 -14.58 22.50
C GLY A 195 -13.00 -15.31 23.77
N ALA A 196 -13.91 -14.71 24.54
CA ALA A 196 -14.47 -15.38 25.73
C ALA A 196 -15.20 -16.71 25.42
N LEU A 197 -15.70 -16.88 24.18
CA LEU A 197 -16.32 -18.14 23.73
C LEU A 197 -15.29 -19.26 23.47
N SER A 198 -14.02 -18.91 23.38
CA SER A 198 -12.88 -19.82 23.20
C SER A 198 -11.86 -19.72 24.34
N GLU A 199 -12.27 -19.18 25.48
CA GLU A 199 -11.42 -18.96 26.67
C GLU A 199 -10.19 -18.06 26.40
N CYS A 200 -10.25 -17.22 25.37
CA CYS A 200 -9.20 -16.28 24.99
C CYS A 200 -9.40 -14.90 25.65
N PRO A 201 -8.49 -14.42 26.50
CA PRO A 201 -8.63 -13.14 27.19
C PRO A 201 -8.17 -11.97 26.30
N PHE A 202 -8.94 -11.59 25.29
CA PHE A 202 -8.68 -10.38 24.50
C PHE A 202 -9.21 -9.13 25.23
N GLN A 203 -8.45 -8.04 25.17
CA GLN A 203 -8.90 -6.73 25.67
C GLN A 203 -9.49 -5.92 24.50
N ASP A 204 -10.59 -5.19 24.74
CA ASP A 204 -11.16 -4.29 23.76
C ASP A 204 -10.25 -3.06 23.58
N ASP A 205 -10.18 -2.48 22.36
CA ASP A 205 -9.42 -1.27 22.05
C ASP A 205 -9.77 -0.07 22.96
N GLU A 206 -11.01 -0.01 23.48
CA GLU A 206 -11.39 0.97 24.53
C GLU A 206 -10.58 0.80 25.83
N SER A 207 -10.09 -0.40 26.14
CA SER A 207 -9.27 -0.60 27.35
C SER A 207 -7.82 -0.15 27.15
N ILE A 208 -7.32 -0.14 25.92
CA ILE A 208 -5.99 0.40 25.58
C ILE A 208 -6.02 1.94 25.67
N GLN A 209 -7.08 2.58 25.20
CA GLN A 209 -7.27 4.01 25.42
C GLN A 209 -7.39 4.36 26.91
N ASN A 210 -8.04 3.52 27.72
CA ASN A 210 -8.12 3.70 29.15
C ASN A 210 -6.78 3.44 29.85
N THR A 211 -5.94 2.55 29.33
CA THR A 211 -4.59 2.28 29.87
C THR A 211 -3.61 3.39 29.48
N VAL A 212 -3.68 3.92 28.26
CA VAL A 212 -2.91 5.10 27.84
C VAL A 212 -3.39 6.34 28.59
N ASN A 213 -4.71 6.51 28.79
CA ASN A 213 -5.27 7.54 29.65
C ASN A 213 -4.88 7.34 31.11
N GLY A 214 -4.68 6.10 31.57
CA GLY A 214 -4.19 5.79 32.91
C GLY A 214 -2.74 6.22 33.14
N VAL A 215 -1.86 6.03 32.16
CA VAL A 215 -0.46 6.49 32.22
C VAL A 215 -0.35 8.01 32.05
N VAL A 216 -1.13 8.60 31.14
CA VAL A 216 -1.21 10.05 30.97
C VAL A 216 -1.85 10.71 32.19
N ASN A 217 -2.87 10.09 32.82
CA ASN A 217 -3.47 10.56 34.07
C ASN A 217 -2.54 10.37 35.29
N SER A 218 -1.58 9.47 35.27
CA SER A 218 -0.54 9.38 36.31
C SER A 218 0.46 10.53 36.25
N ILE A 219 0.76 11.06 35.06
CA ILE A 219 1.67 12.20 34.90
C ILE A 219 0.94 13.52 35.07
N LEU A 220 -0.34 13.62 34.69
CA LEU A 220 -1.22 14.78 34.91
C LEU A 220 -1.90 14.78 36.28
N GLY A 221 -1.84 13.66 37.00
CA GLY A 221 -2.56 13.44 38.26
C GLY A 221 -2.11 14.31 39.41
N GLU A 222 -0.88 14.79 39.47
CA GLU A 222 -0.43 15.72 40.53
C GLU A 222 -0.92 17.16 40.26
N HIS A 223 -0.93 17.59 38.99
CA HIS A 223 -1.46 18.93 38.65
C HIS A 223 -2.98 19.01 38.78
N THR A 224 -3.72 17.98 38.41
CA THR A 224 -5.18 17.93 38.58
C THR A 224 -5.60 17.72 40.02
N LYS A 225 -4.84 16.97 40.84
CA LYS A 225 -5.06 16.93 42.30
C LYS A 225 -4.86 18.27 42.94
N ALA A 226 -3.84 19.03 42.57
CA ALA A 226 -3.62 20.40 43.06
C ALA A 226 -4.77 21.32 42.64
N LEU A 227 -5.28 21.24 41.41
CA LEU A 227 -6.41 22.04 40.92
C LEU A 227 -7.72 21.65 41.59
N ILE A 228 -7.98 20.39 41.84
CA ILE A 228 -9.18 19.90 42.55
C ILE A 228 -9.10 20.31 44.01
N THR A 229 -7.91 20.29 44.61
CA THR A 229 -7.72 20.78 46.00
C THR A 229 -7.96 22.29 46.07
N GLN A 230 -7.48 23.07 45.10
CA GLN A 230 -7.75 24.53 45.02
C GLN A 230 -9.24 24.83 44.77
N MET A 231 -9.91 24.09 43.91
CA MET A 231 -11.36 24.23 43.67
C MET A 231 -12.17 23.82 44.89
N THR A 232 -11.74 22.82 45.65
CA THR A 232 -12.40 22.38 46.86
C THR A 232 -12.22 23.42 47.94
N LEU A 233 -11.04 24.05 48.07
CA LEU A 233 -10.77 25.15 48.96
C LEU A 233 -11.58 26.42 48.60
N PHE A 234 -11.67 26.72 47.30
CA PHE A 234 -12.47 27.82 46.77
C PHE A 234 -13.97 27.64 47.03
N ASN A 235 -14.49 26.41 46.84
CA ASN A 235 -15.87 26.09 47.18
C ASN A 235 -16.15 26.14 48.68
N LYS A 236 -15.15 25.79 49.52
CA LYS A 236 -15.26 25.93 50.97
C LYS A 236 -15.35 27.41 51.39
N VAL A 237 -14.49 28.28 50.84
CA VAL A 237 -14.51 29.72 51.05
C VAL A 237 -15.83 30.36 50.55
N LEU A 238 -16.36 29.88 49.40
CA LEU A 238 -17.68 30.34 48.93
C LEU A 238 -18.83 29.89 49.82
N ALA A 239 -18.73 28.73 50.46
CA ALA A 239 -19.74 28.27 51.44
C ALA A 239 -19.69 29.08 52.72
N GLU A 240 -18.51 29.41 53.22
CA GLU A 240 -18.31 30.30 54.41
C GLU A 240 -18.81 31.72 54.13
N LEU A 241 -18.50 32.31 52.97
CA LEU A 241 -19.05 33.60 52.52
C LEU A 241 -20.56 33.59 52.36
N ARG A 242 -21.15 32.49 51.99
CA ARG A 242 -22.59 32.30 51.82
C ARG A 242 -23.31 32.24 53.19
N GLU A 243 -22.61 31.70 54.19
CA GLU A 243 -23.08 31.64 55.55
C GLU A 243 -23.00 33.03 56.22
N ASP A 244 -21.90 33.79 56.07
CA ASP A 244 -21.72 35.14 56.53
C ASP A 244 -22.77 36.11 55.94
N ILE A 245 -23.07 36.02 54.66
CA ILE A 245 -24.12 36.80 54.00
C ILE A 245 -25.51 36.40 54.54
N ARG A 246 -25.74 35.14 54.87
CA ARG A 246 -27.00 34.69 55.47
C ARG A 246 -27.22 35.20 56.89
N ASP A 247 -26.15 35.37 57.68
CA ASP A 247 -26.19 35.90 59.00
C ASP A 247 -26.33 37.42 58.97
N GLN A 248 -25.67 38.16 58.08
CA GLN A 248 -25.89 39.58 57.87
C GLN A 248 -27.34 39.90 57.44
N VAL A 249 -27.95 39.03 56.60
CA VAL A 249 -29.37 39.14 56.19
C VAL A 249 -30.28 38.88 57.38
N LYS A 250 -29.94 37.99 58.32
CA LYS A 250 -30.71 37.78 59.56
C LYS A 250 -30.60 39.00 60.49
N GLU A 251 -29.43 39.57 60.62
CA GLU A 251 -29.22 40.83 61.45
C GLU A 251 -29.99 42.02 60.86
N MET A 252 -29.99 42.20 59.53
CA MET A 252 -30.78 43.26 58.88
C MET A 252 -32.29 43.00 59.01
N SER A 253 -32.70 41.75 59.05
CA SER A 253 -34.11 41.42 59.33
C SER A 253 -34.53 41.72 60.74
N LEU A 254 -33.61 41.51 61.71
CA LEU A 254 -33.84 41.85 63.11
C LEU A 254 -33.93 43.35 63.28
N ILE A 255 -33.04 44.19 62.68
CA ILE A 255 -33.08 45.62 62.67
C ILE A 255 -34.37 46.16 62.03
N ARG A 256 -34.85 45.56 60.95
CA ARG A 256 -36.09 45.93 60.31
C ARG A 256 -37.29 45.66 61.20
N ASN A 257 -37.32 44.61 61.98
CA ASN A 257 -38.40 44.30 62.92
C ASN A 257 -38.39 45.22 64.13
N THR A 258 -37.19 45.63 64.61
CA THR A 258 -37.04 46.57 65.74
C THR A 258 -37.52 48.00 65.40
N ILE A 259 -37.36 48.36 64.08
CA ILE A 259 -37.83 49.68 63.59
C ILE A 259 -39.36 49.71 63.42
N MET A 260 -40.00 48.55 63.14
CA MET A 260 -41.41 48.40 62.91
C MET A 260 -42.22 48.41 64.28
N GLU A 261 -41.57 48.09 65.40
CA GLU A 261 -42.20 48.09 66.73
C GLU A 261 -42.21 49.39 67.48
N CYS A 262 -41.61 50.46 66.94
CA CYS A 262 -41.64 51.80 67.56
C CYS A 262 -42.89 52.61 67.18
N GLN A 263 -44.04 52.19 67.70
CA GLN A 263 -45.28 52.91 67.68
C GLN A 263 -45.28 53.93 68.78
N VAL A 264 -44.56 54.98 68.74
CA VAL A 264 -44.86 56.24 69.49
C VAL A 264 -44.01 57.37 68.93
N CYS A 265 -44.53 58.14 68.00
CA CYS A 265 -44.25 59.61 67.92
C CYS A 265 -45.24 60.16 66.86
N GLY A 266 -46.32 60.57 67.27
CA GLY A 266 -47.31 61.30 66.49
C GLY A 266 -46.83 62.72 66.20
N PHE A 267 -47.16 63.23 65.03
CA PHE A 267 -47.40 64.63 64.76
C PHE A 267 -48.47 64.81 63.71
N HIS A 268 -49.30 65.76 63.89
CA HIS A 268 -50.53 66.08 63.20
C HIS A 268 -50.38 66.58 61.75
N GLU A 269 -51.35 66.28 61.02
CA GLU A 269 -51.84 66.62 59.72
C GLU A 269 -51.71 68.04 59.22
N HIS A 270 -51.27 68.13 57.95
CA HIS A 270 -51.99 68.93 56.96
C HIS A 270 -52.02 68.03 55.64
N ARG A 271 -53.20 67.55 55.31
CA ARG A 271 -53.42 66.80 54.07
C ARG A 271 -53.27 67.75 52.89
N SER A 272 -52.16 67.81 52.30
CA SER A 272 -51.93 68.30 50.94
C SER A 272 -52.64 67.34 49.94
N ARG A 273 -53.31 67.86 48.96
CA ARG A 273 -53.98 67.09 47.94
C ARG A 273 -53.00 66.33 46.99
N CYS A 274 -51.72 66.64 47.14
CA CYS A 274 -50.60 65.90 46.54
C CYS A 274 -50.04 64.80 47.45
N ASN A 275 -50.70 64.47 48.56
CA ASN A 275 -50.26 63.49 49.52
C ASN A 275 -51.43 62.56 49.91
N PRO A 276 -51.55 61.32 49.44
CA PRO A 276 -50.51 60.64 48.58
C PRO A 276 -50.44 61.22 47.13
N ASN A 277 -49.31 61.33 46.57
CA ASN A 277 -49.09 61.89 45.25
C ASN A 277 -49.91 61.08 44.16
N PRO A 278 -50.92 61.77 43.51
CA PRO A 278 -51.79 61.10 42.53
C PRO A 278 -51.12 61.02 41.12
N CYS A 279 -49.95 61.56 40.93
CA CYS A 279 -49.18 61.50 39.68
C CYS A 279 -48.36 60.23 39.57
N PHE A 280 -47.93 59.90 38.36
CA PHE A 280 -47.01 58.78 38.11
C PHE A 280 -45.75 58.89 38.98
N GLN A 281 -45.23 57.79 39.35
CA GLN A 281 -44.05 57.77 40.26
C GLN A 281 -42.85 58.51 39.62
N GLY A 282 -42.32 59.56 40.34
CA GLY A 282 -41.28 60.41 39.83
C GLY A 282 -41.76 61.61 39.00
N VAL A 283 -43.07 61.86 38.93
CA VAL A 283 -43.67 63.08 38.33
C VAL A 283 -44.07 64.02 39.47
N ASP A 284 -43.69 65.27 39.33
CA ASP A 284 -44.03 66.30 40.30
C ASP A 284 -45.54 66.61 40.30
N CYS A 285 -46.12 66.64 41.41
CA CYS A 285 -47.50 67.07 41.67
C CYS A 285 -47.56 68.52 42.17
N MET A 286 -48.32 69.33 41.44
CA MET A 286 -48.59 70.74 41.76
C MET A 286 -50.05 70.98 42.18
N GLU A 287 -50.30 71.53 43.29
CA GLU A 287 -51.66 71.91 43.78
C GLU A 287 -52.23 73.03 42.92
N THR A 288 -53.48 72.90 42.52
CA THR A 288 -54.17 73.92 41.75
C THR A 288 -55.56 74.19 42.34
N TYR A 289 -56.11 75.40 42.12
CA TYR A 289 -57.45 75.79 42.59
C TYR A 289 -58.55 75.24 41.74
N GLU A 290 -58.22 74.61 40.55
CA GLU A 290 -59.25 74.01 39.65
C GLU A 290 -59.41 72.53 39.95
N TYR A 291 -60.62 72.01 39.76
CA TYR A 291 -60.89 70.56 39.92
C TYR A 291 -60.04 69.79 38.95
N PRO A 292 -59.27 68.76 39.38
CA PRO A 292 -59.36 67.90 40.57
C PRO A 292 -58.46 68.44 41.76
N GLY A 293 -57.91 69.60 41.67
CA GLY A 293 -57.14 70.24 42.75
C GLY A 293 -55.61 69.97 42.71
N TYR A 294 -55.17 69.24 41.65
CA TYR A 294 -53.75 69.00 41.38
C TYR A 294 -53.50 68.94 39.88
N ARG A 295 -52.25 69.12 39.45
CA ARG A 295 -51.78 68.95 38.10
C ARG A 295 -50.46 68.21 38.14
N CYS A 296 -50.31 67.25 37.35
CA CYS A 296 -49.08 66.46 37.16
C CYS A 296 -48.17 67.15 36.18
N GLY A 297 -46.88 67.10 36.42
CA GLY A 297 -45.83 67.49 35.48
C GLY A 297 -45.74 66.54 34.32
N PRO A 298 -44.76 66.73 33.38
CA PRO A 298 -44.52 65.84 32.26
C PRO A 298 -44.00 64.48 32.72
N CYS A 299 -44.26 63.43 31.95
CA CYS A 299 -43.73 62.11 32.20
C CYS A 299 -42.17 62.09 32.18
N PRO A 300 -41.55 61.18 32.91
CA PRO A 300 -40.10 61.02 32.94
C PRO A 300 -39.58 60.72 31.54
N PRO A 301 -38.30 61.09 31.27
CA PRO A 301 -37.65 60.77 30.01
C PRO A 301 -37.79 59.27 29.70
N GLY A 302 -38.13 58.91 28.43
CA GLY A 302 -38.39 57.55 27.95
C GLY A 302 -39.82 57.07 28.13
N SER A 303 -40.72 57.88 28.69
CA SER A 303 -42.14 57.59 28.86
C SER A 303 -43.00 58.68 28.26
N GLN A 304 -44.21 58.34 27.80
CA GLN A 304 -45.20 59.27 27.26
C GLN A 304 -46.51 59.13 28.00
N GLY A 305 -47.21 60.27 28.18
CA GLY A 305 -48.51 60.28 28.87
C GLY A 305 -48.89 61.66 29.38
N ASN A 306 -49.92 61.72 30.24
CA ASN A 306 -50.45 62.93 30.81
C ASN A 306 -49.96 63.29 32.22
N GLY A 307 -48.89 62.71 32.69
CA GLY A 307 -48.27 62.83 33.98
C GLY A 307 -48.92 62.05 35.11
N SER A 308 -50.20 61.69 35.01
CA SER A 308 -50.87 60.75 35.92
C SER A 308 -50.69 59.29 35.46
N HIS A 309 -50.57 59.07 34.20
CA HIS A 309 -50.32 57.80 33.54
C HIS A 309 -49.24 58.02 32.50
N CYS A 310 -48.09 57.40 32.76
CA CYS A 310 -46.95 57.43 31.84
C CYS A 310 -46.68 55.97 31.38
N ALA A 311 -46.70 55.77 30.08
CA ALA A 311 -46.40 54.50 29.44
C ALA A 311 -44.98 54.56 28.88
N ASP A 312 -44.24 53.48 28.95
CA ASP A 312 -42.95 53.32 28.37
C ASP A 312 -42.98 53.48 26.84
N ILE A 313 -41.97 54.06 26.23
CA ILE A 313 -41.83 54.22 24.81
C ILE A 313 -40.94 53.06 24.33
N ASP A 314 -41.43 52.26 23.41
CA ASP A 314 -40.63 51.20 22.81
C ASP A 314 -39.64 51.76 21.77
N GLU A 315 -38.43 52.11 22.19
CA GLU A 315 -37.39 52.64 21.30
C GLU A 315 -36.93 51.59 20.28
N CYS A 316 -37.03 50.28 20.59
CA CYS A 316 -36.71 49.22 19.65
C CYS A 316 -37.62 49.25 18.42
N ALA A 317 -38.92 49.47 18.63
CA ALA A 317 -39.90 49.54 17.52
C ALA A 317 -39.77 50.81 16.68
N TYR A 318 -39.49 51.96 17.34
CA TYR A 318 -39.53 53.25 16.64
C TYR A 318 -38.20 53.74 16.08
N ALA A 319 -37.04 53.35 16.68
CA ALA A 319 -35.72 53.87 16.32
C ALA A 319 -34.76 52.82 15.79
N ASN A 320 -35.02 51.56 16.08
CA ASN A 320 -34.15 50.41 15.71
C ASN A 320 -32.64 50.72 15.94
N PRO A 321 -32.24 50.95 17.23
CA PRO A 321 -30.89 51.44 17.57
C PRO A 321 -29.82 50.35 17.52
N CYS A 322 -30.20 49.08 17.44
CA CYS A 322 -29.27 47.95 17.51
C CYS A 322 -28.76 47.54 16.13
N PHE A 323 -27.59 46.92 16.08
CA PHE A 323 -27.04 46.35 14.83
C PHE A 323 -27.90 45.21 14.28
N SER A 324 -27.98 45.12 12.98
CA SER A 324 -28.73 44.02 12.31
C SER A 324 -28.16 42.67 12.74
N GLY A 325 -28.93 41.87 13.46
CA GLY A 325 -28.50 40.64 14.09
C GLY A 325 -28.26 40.67 15.59
N SER A 326 -28.19 41.86 16.19
CA SER A 326 -28.22 42.04 17.65
C SER A 326 -29.69 42.28 18.08
N LYS A 327 -30.11 41.59 19.14
CA LYS A 327 -31.45 41.75 19.67
C LYS A 327 -31.58 43.08 20.41
N CYS A 328 -32.61 43.84 20.07
CA CYS A 328 -33.01 45.01 20.84
C CYS A 328 -33.98 44.60 21.94
N ILE A 329 -33.70 44.99 23.15
CA ILE A 329 -34.52 44.73 24.35
C ILE A 329 -35.05 46.05 24.86
N ASN A 330 -36.35 46.24 24.75
CA ASN A 330 -37.06 47.36 25.38
C ASN A 330 -37.04 47.17 26.91
N THR A 331 -36.72 48.20 27.62
CA THR A 331 -36.68 48.24 29.09
C THR A 331 -37.46 49.47 29.57
N SER A 332 -38.03 49.45 30.75
CA SER A 332 -38.75 50.61 31.25
C SER A 332 -37.91 51.32 32.35
N PRO A 333 -37.49 52.60 32.13
CA PRO A 333 -37.53 53.32 30.86
C PRO A 333 -36.32 53.04 30.01
N GLY A 334 -36.49 52.99 28.65
CA GLY A 334 -35.40 52.96 27.70
C GLY A 334 -35.17 51.63 27.02
N PHE A 335 -33.99 51.42 26.42
CA PHE A 335 -33.63 50.23 25.68
C PHE A 335 -32.18 49.81 25.94
N ARG A 336 -31.90 48.57 25.58
CA ARG A 336 -30.53 48.07 25.49
C ARG A 336 -30.39 47.14 24.31
N CYS A 337 -29.24 47.19 23.63
CA CYS A 337 -28.83 46.21 22.63
C CYS A 337 -28.07 45.04 23.28
N GLU A 338 -28.34 43.82 22.82
CA GLU A 338 -27.46 42.70 23.14
C GLU A 338 -26.06 42.93 22.53
N ALA A 339 -25.08 42.18 22.98
CA ALA A 339 -23.73 42.24 22.43
C ALA A 339 -23.76 41.96 20.88
N CYS A 340 -22.74 42.41 20.19
CA CYS A 340 -22.59 42.13 18.76
C CYS A 340 -22.65 40.60 18.50
N PRO A 341 -23.23 40.18 17.37
CA PRO A 341 -23.27 38.77 16.98
C PRO A 341 -21.86 38.15 16.93
N ARG A 342 -21.80 36.82 16.96
CA ARG A 342 -20.54 36.10 16.73
C ARG A 342 -19.89 36.56 15.43
N GLY A 343 -18.56 36.73 15.42
CA GLY A 343 -17.80 37.24 14.28
C GLY A 343 -17.72 38.77 14.22
N TYR A 344 -18.37 39.49 15.14
CA TYR A 344 -18.31 40.96 15.21
C TYR A 344 -17.88 41.47 16.58
N LYS A 345 -17.20 42.61 16.62
CA LYS A 345 -16.82 43.32 17.82
C LYS A 345 -17.42 44.72 17.84
N GLY A 346 -17.82 45.18 19.01
CA GLY A 346 -18.38 46.51 19.20
C GLY A 346 -18.96 46.67 20.59
N ASN A 347 -19.40 47.89 20.92
CA ASN A 347 -19.93 48.18 22.22
C ASN A 347 -21.42 47.89 22.29
N SER A 348 -21.90 47.43 23.43
CA SER A 348 -23.34 47.41 23.72
C SER A 348 -23.83 48.84 23.90
N VAL A 349 -24.99 49.17 23.35
CA VAL A 349 -25.65 50.47 23.43
C VAL A 349 -26.88 50.33 24.32
N SER A 350 -27.04 51.23 25.25
CA SER A 350 -28.27 51.35 26.07
C SER A 350 -28.54 52.82 26.33
N GLY A 351 -29.81 53.20 26.47
CA GLY A 351 -30.18 54.59 26.68
C GLY A 351 -31.71 54.75 26.87
N VAL A 352 -32.13 55.97 26.97
CA VAL A 352 -33.53 56.31 27.26
C VAL A 352 -34.01 57.38 26.25
N GLY A 353 -35.11 57.14 25.57
CA GLY A 353 -35.78 58.09 24.71
C GLY A 353 -35.42 57.92 23.21
N ILE A 354 -36.41 58.21 22.33
CA ILE A 354 -36.31 58.00 20.87
C ILE A 354 -35.15 58.81 20.28
N ASP A 355 -34.91 60.01 20.72
CA ASP A 355 -33.89 60.89 20.13
C ASP A 355 -32.48 60.34 20.45
N TYR A 356 -32.30 59.81 21.66
CA TYR A 356 -31.05 59.12 22.00
C TYR A 356 -30.88 57.82 21.15
N ALA A 357 -31.95 57.05 21.00
CA ALA A 357 -31.93 55.80 20.25
C ALA A 357 -31.62 56.00 18.73
N LYS A 358 -32.06 57.15 18.18
CA LYS A 358 -31.76 57.57 16.79
C LYS A 358 -30.34 58.08 16.63
N ALA A 359 -29.83 58.80 17.63
CA ALA A 359 -28.48 59.39 17.60
C ALA A 359 -27.37 58.39 17.92
N SER A 360 -27.66 57.40 18.78
CA SER A 360 -26.67 56.45 19.33
C SER A 360 -26.96 55.03 18.88
N LYS A 361 -26.60 54.70 17.62
CA LYS A 361 -26.77 53.37 17.06
C LYS A 361 -25.61 52.47 17.42
N GLN A 362 -25.90 51.20 17.66
CA GLN A 362 -24.86 50.18 17.86
C GLN A 362 -24.09 49.96 16.56
N VAL A 363 -22.77 50.00 16.62
CA VAL A 363 -21.88 49.70 15.51
C VAL A 363 -21.11 48.45 15.90
N CYS A 364 -21.29 47.40 15.09
CA CYS A 364 -20.53 46.15 15.16
C CYS A 364 -19.64 46.05 13.93
N THR A 365 -18.34 45.99 14.15
CA THR A 365 -17.35 45.81 13.10
C THR A 365 -16.94 44.34 13.01
N ASP A 366 -16.75 43.89 11.83
CA ASP A 366 -16.24 42.53 11.56
C ASP A 366 -14.93 42.25 12.31
N ILE A 367 -14.77 41.02 12.79
CA ILE A 367 -13.53 40.56 13.39
C ILE A 367 -12.77 39.86 12.29
N ASP A 368 -11.58 40.29 11.96
CA ASP A 368 -10.71 39.55 11.10
C ASP A 368 -10.06 38.40 11.90
N GLU A 369 -10.71 37.24 11.88
CA GLU A 369 -10.24 36.07 12.63
C GLU A 369 -8.91 35.56 12.10
N CYS A 370 -8.61 35.79 10.80
CA CYS A 370 -7.35 35.38 10.21
C CYS A 370 -6.13 36.15 10.73
N ASN A 371 -6.36 37.36 11.31
CA ASN A 371 -5.32 38.22 11.90
C ASN A 371 -5.27 38.21 13.42
N ASP A 372 -5.92 37.24 14.07
CA ASP A 372 -5.99 37.11 15.51
C ASP A 372 -4.70 36.55 16.17
N GLY A 373 -3.71 36.17 15.37
CA GLY A 373 -2.48 35.50 15.78
C GLY A 373 -2.61 33.98 15.93
N ASN A 374 -3.81 33.44 15.72
CA ASN A 374 -4.11 32.00 15.78
C ASN A 374 -4.72 31.48 14.47
N ASN A 375 -4.53 32.20 13.39
CA ASN A 375 -5.01 31.89 12.04
C ASN A 375 -6.52 31.55 12.01
N GLY A 376 -7.32 32.22 12.86
CA GLY A 376 -8.76 31.97 12.98
C GLY A 376 -9.13 30.60 13.58
N GLY A 377 -8.15 29.85 14.07
CA GLY A 377 -8.32 28.44 14.47
C GLY A 377 -8.20 27.43 13.32
N CYS A 378 -7.84 27.89 12.13
CA CYS A 378 -7.44 27.01 11.02
C CYS A 378 -6.12 26.32 11.33
N ALA A 379 -5.85 25.20 10.66
CA ALA A 379 -4.58 24.50 10.82
C ALA A 379 -3.39 25.47 10.64
N ALA A 380 -2.36 25.31 11.46
CA ALA A 380 -1.14 26.10 11.30
C ALA A 380 -0.60 25.92 9.87
N ASN A 381 -0.14 27.01 9.26
CA ASN A 381 0.36 27.04 7.88
C ASN A 381 -0.70 26.73 6.79
N SER A 382 -2.00 26.75 7.11
CA SER A 382 -3.04 26.79 6.10
C SER A 382 -3.41 28.22 5.71
N LEU A 383 -4.09 28.37 4.58
CA LEU A 383 -4.69 29.61 4.17
C LEU A 383 -5.93 29.89 5.04
N CYS A 384 -6.10 31.13 5.43
CA CYS A 384 -7.30 31.62 6.08
C CYS A 384 -7.84 32.80 5.30
N THR A 385 -9.12 32.80 4.99
CA THR A 385 -9.79 33.89 4.27
C THR A 385 -10.87 34.48 5.17
N ASN A 386 -10.71 35.75 5.54
CA ASN A 386 -11.73 36.47 6.30
C ASN A 386 -12.96 36.77 5.42
N SER A 387 -14.13 36.64 6.00
CA SER A 387 -15.41 37.00 5.40
C SER A 387 -16.28 37.70 6.43
N VAL A 388 -17.21 38.52 5.96
CA VAL A 388 -18.05 39.35 6.86
C VAL A 388 -18.83 38.47 7.85
N GLY A 389 -18.49 38.57 9.13
CA GLY A 389 -19.08 37.81 10.24
C GLY A 389 -18.54 36.39 10.44
N SER A 390 -17.51 36.00 9.71
CA SER A 390 -16.92 34.64 9.77
C SER A 390 -15.62 34.53 8.97
N TYR A 391 -15.02 33.37 8.93
CA TYR A 391 -13.84 33.07 8.13
C TYR A 391 -13.97 31.68 7.49
N LYS A 392 -13.11 31.39 6.52
CA LYS A 392 -13.00 30.09 5.87
C LYS A 392 -11.56 29.63 5.88
N CYS A 393 -11.36 28.39 6.32
CA CYS A 393 -10.07 27.72 6.20
C CYS A 393 -9.89 27.16 4.79
N GLY A 394 -8.76 27.47 4.18
CA GLY A 394 -8.35 26.99 2.87
C GLY A 394 -7.35 25.85 2.94
N PRO A 395 -6.76 25.48 1.82
CA PRO A 395 -5.69 24.46 1.74
C PRO A 395 -4.42 24.92 2.47
N CYS A 396 -3.45 24.04 2.55
CA CYS A 396 -2.14 24.37 3.10
C CYS A 396 -1.44 25.44 2.23
N LYS A 397 -0.60 26.27 2.86
CA LYS A 397 0.22 27.25 2.14
C LYS A 397 1.25 26.56 1.26
N PRO A 398 1.70 27.19 0.14
CA PRO A 398 2.76 26.65 -0.68
C PRO A 398 3.98 26.19 0.15
N GLY A 399 4.48 24.97 -0.12
CA GLY A 399 5.54 24.34 0.66
C GLY A 399 5.08 23.55 1.89
N PHE A 400 3.77 23.40 2.09
CA PHE A 400 3.19 22.58 3.15
C PHE A 400 2.15 21.62 2.54
N VAL A 401 2.03 20.43 3.12
CA VAL A 401 1.06 19.38 2.75
C VAL A 401 0.22 18.99 3.95
N GLY A 402 -0.97 18.48 3.70
CA GLY A 402 -1.94 18.07 4.71
C GLY A 402 -3.29 18.75 4.52
N ASN A 403 -4.11 18.71 5.55
CA ASN A 403 -5.45 19.31 5.54
C ASN A 403 -5.82 19.90 6.90
N GLN A 404 -7.04 20.43 7.02
CA GLN A 404 -7.50 21.06 8.26
C GLN A 404 -7.63 20.09 9.45
N SER A 405 -7.76 18.78 9.20
CA SER A 405 -7.91 17.77 10.25
C SER A 405 -6.57 17.22 10.72
N LEU A 406 -5.63 17.02 9.79
CA LEU A 406 -4.30 16.46 10.04
C LEU A 406 -3.25 17.54 10.34
N GLY A 407 -3.55 18.81 9.99
CA GLY A 407 -2.61 19.92 10.04
C GLY A 407 -1.79 20.06 8.77
N CYS A 408 -1.11 21.21 8.59
CA CYS A 408 -0.21 21.49 7.47
C CYS A 408 1.24 21.37 7.93
N VAL A 409 1.92 20.33 7.48
CA VAL A 409 3.33 20.06 7.76
C VAL A 409 4.21 20.48 6.58
N PRO A 410 5.46 20.86 6.79
CA PRO A 410 6.37 21.19 5.69
C PRO A 410 6.52 20.02 4.73
N LYS A 411 6.40 20.27 3.42
CA LYS A 411 6.69 19.28 2.39
C LYS A 411 8.16 18.88 2.50
N LYS A 412 8.41 17.57 2.59
CA LYS A 412 9.80 17.05 2.58
C LYS A 412 10.45 17.45 1.26
N SER A 413 11.74 17.68 1.24
CA SER A 413 12.46 18.14 0.04
C SER A 413 13.86 17.60 -0.01
N CYS A 414 14.26 17.04 -1.14
CA CYS A 414 15.63 16.64 -1.41
C CYS A 414 16.58 17.83 -1.60
N ILE A 415 16.06 18.99 -2.01
CA ILE A 415 16.89 20.16 -2.35
C ILE A 415 17.42 20.90 -1.13
N SER A 416 16.67 20.88 -0.04
CA SER A 416 17.03 21.60 1.20
C SER A 416 17.53 20.65 2.28
N PRO A 417 18.79 20.76 2.75
CA PRO A 417 19.32 19.89 3.81
C PRO A 417 18.52 19.92 5.12
N ALA A 418 17.77 21.02 5.36
CA ALA A 418 16.95 21.18 6.57
C ALA A 418 15.65 20.35 6.50
N PHE A 419 15.22 19.93 5.33
CA PHE A 419 14.00 19.18 5.07
C PHE A 419 14.23 17.82 4.44
N ASN A 420 15.49 17.46 4.17
CA ASN A 420 15.87 16.13 3.71
C ASN A 420 15.73 15.12 4.88
N PRO A 421 14.81 14.17 4.82
CA PRO A 421 14.58 13.21 5.89
C PRO A 421 15.54 12.03 5.88
N CYS A 422 16.35 11.88 4.81
CA CYS A 422 17.13 10.69 4.53
C CYS A 422 18.38 10.57 5.41
N HIS A 423 18.83 9.35 5.65
CA HIS A 423 20.07 9.05 6.32
C HIS A 423 21.28 9.65 5.56
N MET A 424 22.38 9.92 6.25
CA MET A 424 23.60 10.46 5.62
C MET A 424 24.21 9.57 4.52
N ASN A 425 23.95 8.26 4.60
CA ASN A 425 24.37 7.26 3.62
C ASN A 425 23.18 6.81 2.76
N ALA A 426 22.20 7.68 2.55
CA ALA A 426 21.06 7.48 1.68
C ALA A 426 20.94 8.64 0.70
N HIS A 427 20.37 8.37 -0.45
CA HIS A 427 19.97 9.40 -1.39
C HIS A 427 18.46 9.60 -1.33
N CYS A 428 18.06 10.78 -1.73
CA CYS A 428 16.68 11.22 -1.69
C CYS A 428 16.09 11.04 -3.09
N VAL A 429 14.93 10.37 -3.15
CA VAL A 429 14.19 10.12 -4.40
C VAL A 429 12.92 10.92 -4.39
N PHE A 430 12.58 11.57 -5.50
CA PHE A 430 11.28 12.21 -5.71
C PHE A 430 10.38 11.20 -6.44
N GLU A 431 9.24 10.95 -5.85
CA GLU A 431 8.17 10.17 -6.46
C GLU A 431 7.30 11.04 -7.39
N ARG A 432 6.50 10.41 -8.26
CA ARG A 432 5.59 11.12 -9.18
C ARG A 432 4.61 12.05 -8.45
N ASN A 433 4.01 11.61 -7.38
CA ASN A 433 3.11 12.40 -6.53
C ASN A 433 3.81 13.55 -5.77
N GLY A 434 5.09 13.78 -6.02
CA GLY A 434 5.90 14.80 -5.39
C GLY A 434 6.28 14.50 -3.94
N ASP A 435 6.06 13.29 -3.46
CA ASP A 435 6.56 12.81 -2.18
C ASP A 435 8.05 12.49 -2.26
N VAL A 436 8.68 12.35 -1.09
CA VAL A 436 10.10 12.10 -0.96
C VAL A 436 10.31 10.80 -0.23
N THR A 437 10.94 9.85 -0.92
CA THR A 437 11.43 8.60 -0.35
C THR A 437 12.94 8.60 -0.23
N CYS A 438 13.46 7.67 0.54
CA CYS A 438 14.89 7.55 0.81
C CYS A 438 15.35 6.14 0.45
N ALA A 439 16.46 6.02 -0.27
CA ALA A 439 17.11 4.74 -0.55
C ALA A 439 18.56 4.77 -0.06
N CYS A 440 18.98 3.72 0.64
CA CYS A 440 20.36 3.60 1.10
C CYS A 440 21.31 3.53 -0.10
N ASN A 441 22.49 4.16 0.02
CA ASN A 441 23.50 4.10 -1.01
C ASN A 441 24.12 2.71 -1.11
N VAL A 442 24.72 2.36 -2.23
CA VAL A 442 25.39 1.06 -2.45
C VAL A 442 26.38 0.76 -1.32
N GLY A 443 26.39 -0.47 -0.83
CA GLY A 443 27.13 -0.92 0.34
C GLY A 443 26.52 -0.54 1.69
N TRP A 444 25.26 -0.10 1.67
CA TRP A 444 24.44 0.20 2.84
C TRP A 444 23.04 -0.37 2.64
N ALA A 445 22.49 -1.01 3.65
CA ALA A 445 21.14 -1.56 3.65
C ALA A 445 20.26 -0.91 4.72
N GLY A 446 18.94 -0.91 4.51
CA GLY A 446 17.97 -0.34 5.43
C GLY A 446 16.75 0.28 4.72
N ASN A 447 16.00 1.08 5.47
CA ASN A 447 14.81 1.75 4.95
C ASN A 447 15.07 3.17 4.38
N GLY A 448 16.33 3.53 4.18
CA GLY A 448 16.73 4.86 3.70
C GLY A 448 16.72 5.96 4.76
N TYR A 449 15.88 5.86 5.78
CA TYR A 449 15.90 6.75 6.95
C TYR A 449 16.92 6.30 7.99
N THR A 450 17.22 5.01 8.00
CA THR A 450 18.30 4.38 8.76
C THR A 450 19.01 3.43 7.82
N CYS A 451 20.33 3.56 7.68
CA CYS A 451 21.16 2.70 6.83
C CYS A 451 22.33 2.14 7.64
N GLY A 452 22.50 0.80 7.63
CA GLY A 452 23.62 0.06 8.18
C GLY A 452 24.60 -0.36 7.11
N ARG A 453 25.78 -0.76 7.50
CA ARG A 453 26.79 -1.32 6.57
C ARG A 453 26.27 -2.65 6.01
N ASP A 454 26.48 -2.86 4.74
CA ASP A 454 26.14 -4.04 3.96
C ASP A 454 27.41 -4.43 3.18
N THR A 455 28.07 -5.51 3.59
CA THR A 455 29.42 -5.83 3.08
C THR A 455 29.39 -6.60 1.77
N ASP A 456 28.42 -7.49 1.57
CA ASP A 456 28.28 -8.27 0.33
C ASP A 456 27.20 -7.74 -0.60
N ILE A 457 26.52 -6.67 -0.19
CA ILE A 457 25.60 -5.87 -1.01
C ILE A 457 24.36 -6.68 -1.45
N ASP A 458 23.83 -7.48 -0.55
CA ASP A 458 22.60 -8.27 -0.80
C ASP A 458 21.32 -7.56 -0.36
N GLY A 459 21.44 -6.39 0.29
CA GLY A 459 20.33 -5.59 0.79
C GLY A 459 20.02 -5.80 2.26
N TYR A 460 20.85 -6.57 3.00
CA TYR A 460 20.74 -6.74 4.44
C TYR A 460 21.98 -6.18 5.18
N PRO A 461 21.80 -5.54 6.34
CA PRO A 461 22.93 -4.93 7.04
C PRO A 461 23.72 -5.97 7.83
N ASP A 462 25.04 -5.79 7.90
CA ASP A 462 25.97 -6.61 8.70
C ASP A 462 25.51 -6.79 10.16
N GLU A 463 24.79 -5.79 10.71
CA GLU A 463 24.30 -5.78 12.09
C GLU A 463 22.84 -5.31 12.15
N PRO A 464 22.03 -5.82 13.09
CA PRO A 464 20.60 -5.49 13.14
C PRO A 464 20.37 -4.02 13.48
N MET A 465 19.43 -3.38 12.79
CA MET A 465 19.13 -1.97 12.97
C MET A 465 17.77 -1.73 13.62
N PRO A 466 17.61 -0.67 14.43
CA PRO A 466 16.32 -0.30 15.02
C PRO A 466 15.47 0.50 14.00
N CYS A 467 14.83 -0.16 13.08
CA CYS A 467 13.85 0.47 12.20
C CYS A 467 12.47 0.49 12.85
N ILE A 468 11.75 1.61 12.69
CA ILE A 468 10.43 1.81 13.31
C ILE A 468 9.33 1.02 12.57
N ASP A 469 9.51 0.79 11.29
CA ASP A 469 8.57 0.21 10.34
C ASP A 469 8.68 -1.31 10.18
N ASN A 470 9.51 -1.96 10.98
CA ASN A 470 9.78 -3.41 10.90
C ASN A 470 10.19 -3.88 9.47
N ASN A 471 10.88 -3.02 8.73
CA ASN A 471 11.37 -3.30 7.38
C ASN A 471 12.32 -4.50 7.39
N LYS A 472 12.14 -5.43 6.44
CA LYS A 472 12.98 -6.63 6.30
C LYS A 472 14.47 -6.30 6.12
N HIS A 473 14.80 -5.23 5.39
CA HIS A 473 16.16 -4.74 5.16
C HIS A 473 16.84 -4.10 6.38
N CYS A 474 16.24 -4.15 7.54
CA CYS A 474 16.82 -3.73 8.82
C CYS A 474 17.17 -4.91 9.74
N LYS A 475 16.86 -6.14 9.33
CA LYS A 475 17.31 -7.35 10.01
C LYS A 475 18.79 -7.58 9.71
N GLN A 476 19.45 -8.28 10.63
CA GLN A 476 20.82 -8.66 10.42
C GLN A 476 20.93 -9.69 9.30
N ASP A 477 21.92 -9.53 8.44
CA ASP A 477 22.33 -10.49 7.44
C ASP A 477 22.89 -11.77 8.10
N ASN A 478 22.43 -12.91 7.62
CA ASN A 478 22.82 -14.23 8.12
C ASN A 478 24.03 -14.83 7.37
N CYS A 479 24.50 -14.18 6.25
CA CYS A 479 25.66 -14.59 5.47
C CYS A 479 26.56 -13.41 5.04
N ARG A 480 27.02 -12.58 5.91
CA ARG A 480 27.71 -11.27 5.74
C ARG A 480 28.78 -11.12 4.63
N LEU A 481 29.22 -12.19 3.98
CA LEU A 481 30.29 -12.19 2.97
C LEU A 481 29.87 -12.90 1.67
N THR A 482 28.69 -13.52 1.66
CA THR A 482 28.15 -14.26 0.51
C THR A 482 26.72 -13.81 0.31
N PRO A 483 26.40 -13.07 -0.75
CA PRO A 483 25.10 -12.48 -0.91
C PRO A 483 24.00 -13.54 -1.00
N ASN A 484 22.96 -13.36 -0.20
CA ASN A 484 21.78 -14.22 -0.14
C ASN A 484 20.54 -13.40 0.19
N SER A 485 20.06 -12.63 -0.75
CA SER A 485 18.98 -11.65 -0.55
C SER A 485 17.65 -12.24 -0.07
N GLY A 486 17.48 -13.55 -0.10
CA GLY A 486 16.35 -14.27 0.49
C GLY A 486 16.48 -14.53 1.99
N GLN A 487 17.71 -14.56 2.51
CA GLN A 487 18.02 -14.84 3.90
C GLN A 487 17.47 -16.20 4.37
N GLU A 488 17.48 -17.19 3.49
CA GLU A 488 17.08 -18.54 3.79
C GLU A 488 18.01 -19.15 4.87
N ASP A 489 17.40 -19.89 5.81
CA ASP A 489 18.06 -20.50 6.98
C ASP A 489 17.20 -21.72 7.35
N ALA A 490 17.50 -22.86 6.78
CA ALA A 490 16.65 -24.06 6.80
C ALA A 490 16.57 -24.72 8.18
N ASP A 491 17.68 -24.73 8.94
CA ASP A 491 17.73 -25.30 10.28
C ASP A 491 17.44 -24.29 11.40
N ASN A 492 17.38 -22.99 11.04
CA ASN A 492 17.14 -21.86 11.94
C ASN A 492 18.23 -21.69 13.00
N ASP A 493 19.48 -21.94 12.68
CA ASP A 493 20.60 -21.74 13.58
C ASP A 493 21.16 -20.31 13.56
N GLY A 494 20.74 -19.50 12.56
CA GLY A 494 21.12 -18.10 12.36
C GLY A 494 22.29 -17.92 11.39
N ILE A 495 22.75 -18.98 10.73
CA ILE A 495 23.65 -18.95 9.58
C ILE A 495 22.79 -19.23 8.34
N GLY A 496 22.95 -18.44 7.29
CA GLY A 496 22.15 -18.63 6.08
C GLY A 496 22.65 -19.82 5.25
N ASP A 497 21.72 -20.48 4.55
CA ASP A 497 21.99 -21.70 3.75
C ASP A 497 23.13 -21.55 2.74
N GLN A 498 23.37 -20.35 2.24
CA GLN A 498 24.43 -20.06 1.26
C GLN A 498 25.84 -20.09 1.85
N CYS A 499 25.96 -19.88 3.15
CA CYS A 499 27.24 -19.83 3.86
C CYS A 499 27.36 -20.89 4.95
N ASP A 500 26.35 -21.75 5.15
CA ASP A 500 26.40 -22.89 6.04
C ASP A 500 27.07 -24.11 5.35
N GLU A 501 27.80 -24.91 6.12
CA GLU A 501 28.36 -26.19 5.66
C GLU A 501 27.39 -27.38 5.81
N ASP A 502 26.31 -27.24 6.61
CA ASP A 502 25.32 -28.24 6.97
C ASP A 502 23.96 -27.55 7.14
N ALA A 503 23.43 -27.04 6.03
CA ALA A 503 22.34 -26.05 5.99
C ALA A 503 21.01 -26.52 6.60
N ASP A 504 20.78 -27.83 6.70
CA ASP A 504 19.60 -28.39 7.35
C ASP A 504 19.85 -28.97 8.77
N GLY A 505 21.10 -28.90 9.23
CA GLY A 505 21.50 -29.28 10.56
C GLY A 505 21.36 -30.78 10.86
N ASP A 506 21.36 -31.64 9.85
CA ASP A 506 21.18 -33.07 10.02
C ASP A 506 22.48 -33.83 10.36
N GLY A 507 23.63 -33.19 10.20
CA GLY A 507 24.97 -33.68 10.47
C GLY A 507 25.69 -34.26 9.25
N ILE A 508 25.13 -34.14 8.04
CA ILE A 508 25.74 -34.42 6.75
C ILE A 508 26.10 -33.06 6.11
N LYS A 509 27.30 -32.96 5.60
CA LYS A 509 27.73 -31.71 4.95
C LYS A 509 27.06 -31.55 3.57
N ASN A 510 26.69 -30.32 3.20
CA ASN A 510 26.06 -29.98 1.92
C ASN A 510 26.70 -30.61 0.69
N VAL A 511 28.01 -30.84 0.70
CA VAL A 511 28.75 -31.46 -0.42
C VAL A 511 28.56 -32.99 -0.52
N GLU A 512 28.12 -33.61 0.55
CA GLU A 512 27.87 -35.06 0.66
C GLU A 512 26.37 -35.34 0.79
N ASP A 513 25.54 -34.33 0.94
CA ASP A 513 24.13 -34.41 1.22
C ASP A 513 23.29 -34.36 -0.06
N ASN A 514 22.41 -35.35 -0.23
CA ASN A 514 21.47 -35.41 -1.33
C ASN A 514 20.16 -34.64 -1.09
N CYS A 515 19.99 -34.03 0.11
CA CYS A 515 18.86 -33.14 0.46
C CYS A 515 19.29 -31.92 1.28
N ARG A 516 20.18 -31.12 0.82
CA ARG A 516 20.87 -30.00 1.50
C ARG A 516 20.03 -29.07 2.38
N LEU A 517 18.70 -29.03 2.19
CA LEU A 517 17.79 -28.11 2.87
C LEU A 517 16.68 -28.83 3.65
N ILE A 518 16.69 -30.17 3.68
CA ILE A 518 15.69 -31.00 4.35
C ILE A 518 16.37 -32.16 5.05
N PRO A 519 16.38 -32.18 6.38
CA PRO A 519 17.10 -33.16 7.18
C PRO A 519 16.76 -34.61 6.79
N ASN A 520 17.76 -35.39 6.34
CA ASN A 520 17.58 -36.76 5.91
C ASN A 520 18.78 -37.67 6.18
N LYS A 521 19.13 -37.83 7.45
CA LYS A 521 20.29 -38.62 7.92
C LYS A 521 20.51 -39.97 7.30
N ASP A 522 19.49 -40.59 6.74
CA ASP A 522 19.57 -41.89 6.10
C ASP A 522 19.99 -41.83 4.63
N GLN A 523 19.99 -40.62 4.05
CA GLN A 523 20.42 -40.33 2.68
C GLN A 523 19.76 -41.28 1.67
N GLN A 524 18.49 -41.70 1.94
CA GLN A 524 17.75 -42.58 1.05
C GLN A 524 17.46 -41.85 -0.27
N ASN A 525 17.70 -42.55 -1.35
CA ASN A 525 17.35 -42.15 -2.71
C ASN A 525 16.81 -43.41 -3.44
N SER A 526 15.55 -43.37 -3.85
CA SER A 526 14.84 -44.54 -4.44
C SER A 526 14.95 -44.66 -5.93
N ASP A 527 15.42 -43.65 -6.61
CA ASP A 527 15.67 -43.66 -8.06
C ASP A 527 17.14 -43.43 -8.43
N THR A 528 17.47 -42.71 -9.49
CA THR A 528 18.84 -42.59 -9.99
C THR A 528 19.31 -41.16 -10.13
N ASP A 529 18.49 -40.18 -9.73
CA ASP A 529 18.88 -38.77 -9.78
C ASP A 529 19.75 -38.34 -8.57
N SER A 530 20.00 -37.06 -8.43
CA SER A 530 20.88 -36.53 -7.40
C SER A 530 20.17 -36.16 -6.11
N TYR A 531 18.84 -36.27 -6.04
CA TYR A 531 18.02 -35.86 -4.91
C TYR A 531 17.63 -37.07 -4.04
N GLY A 532 17.61 -36.85 -2.74
CA GLY A 532 17.14 -37.86 -1.81
C GLY A 532 15.63 -37.88 -1.69
N ASP A 533 15.04 -39.06 -1.36
CA ASP A 533 13.58 -39.22 -1.22
C ASP A 533 12.89 -38.15 -0.35
N ALA A 534 13.62 -37.49 0.54
CA ALA A 534 13.08 -36.52 1.46
C ALA A 534 12.81 -35.16 0.82
N CYS A 535 13.58 -34.79 -0.18
CA CYS A 535 13.53 -33.51 -0.88
C CYS A 535 13.11 -33.64 -2.34
N ASP A 536 13.09 -34.85 -2.87
CA ASP A 536 12.69 -35.14 -4.23
C ASP A 536 11.18 -34.99 -4.41
N ASN A 537 10.77 -34.19 -5.37
CA ASN A 537 9.36 -34.01 -5.70
C ASN A 537 8.80 -35.15 -6.56
N CYS A 538 9.67 -36.05 -7.08
CA CYS A 538 9.31 -37.28 -7.77
C CYS A 538 10.12 -38.49 -7.30
N PRO A 539 10.00 -38.99 -6.05
CA PRO A 539 10.94 -39.93 -5.43
C PRO A 539 11.11 -41.33 -6.11
N ASN A 540 10.50 -41.56 -7.20
CA ASN A 540 10.59 -42.83 -7.97
C ASN A 540 10.77 -42.62 -9.48
N VAL A 541 10.93 -41.35 -9.91
CA VAL A 541 11.09 -40.98 -11.33
C VAL A 541 12.20 -39.93 -11.40
N PRO A 542 13.37 -40.29 -11.93
CA PRO A 542 14.51 -39.38 -11.95
C PRO A 542 14.20 -38.03 -12.63
N ASN A 543 14.38 -36.95 -11.91
CA ASN A 543 14.12 -35.58 -12.38
C ASN A 543 15.09 -34.56 -11.73
N ASN A 544 16.33 -34.57 -12.17
CA ASN A 544 17.37 -33.68 -11.61
C ASN A 544 17.06 -32.16 -11.70
N ASP A 545 16.10 -31.75 -12.47
CA ASP A 545 15.66 -30.37 -12.57
C ASP A 545 14.65 -29.99 -11.48
N GLN A 546 14.07 -30.97 -10.80
CA GLN A 546 13.11 -30.78 -9.70
C GLN A 546 12.00 -29.79 -10.03
N LYS A 547 11.63 -29.70 -11.32
CA LYS A 547 10.66 -28.74 -11.80
C LYS A 547 9.27 -29.11 -11.32
N ASP A 548 8.52 -28.13 -10.86
CA ASP A 548 7.15 -28.22 -10.35
C ASP A 548 6.42 -26.95 -10.83
N THR A 549 5.77 -27.06 -11.98
CA THR A 549 5.24 -25.90 -12.70
C THR A 549 4.05 -25.24 -11.98
N ASP A 550 3.16 -26.01 -11.38
CA ASP A 550 2.00 -25.49 -10.65
C ASP A 550 2.24 -25.32 -9.14
N ALA A 551 3.45 -25.63 -8.68
CA ALA A 551 3.86 -25.56 -7.28
C ALA A 551 2.97 -26.37 -6.32
N ASN A 552 2.47 -27.53 -6.78
CA ASN A 552 1.63 -28.40 -5.96
C ASN A 552 2.45 -29.34 -5.05
N GLY A 553 3.75 -29.47 -5.28
CA GLY A 553 4.72 -30.32 -4.57
C GLY A 553 4.86 -31.72 -5.17
N GLU A 554 4.30 -31.99 -6.33
CA GLU A 554 4.59 -33.16 -7.20
C GLU A 554 5.33 -32.62 -8.43
N GLY A 555 6.48 -33.17 -8.78
CA GLY A 555 7.31 -32.66 -9.87
C GLY A 555 6.71 -32.95 -11.25
N ASP A 556 7.00 -32.11 -12.25
CA ASP A 556 6.51 -32.24 -13.63
C ASP A 556 6.71 -33.65 -14.21
N ALA A 557 7.79 -34.31 -13.83
CA ALA A 557 8.14 -35.63 -14.34
C ALA A 557 7.17 -36.75 -13.90
N CYS A 558 6.49 -36.56 -12.77
CA CYS A 558 5.57 -37.56 -12.23
C CYS A 558 4.14 -37.01 -12.07
N ASP A 559 3.92 -35.73 -12.35
CA ASP A 559 2.60 -35.10 -12.28
C ASP A 559 1.74 -35.49 -13.53
N ASN A 560 0.46 -35.66 -13.30
CA ASN A 560 -0.54 -35.92 -14.34
C ASN A 560 -1.25 -34.64 -14.82
N ASP A 561 -1.00 -33.50 -14.24
CA ASP A 561 -1.62 -32.20 -14.49
C ASP A 561 -0.61 -31.12 -14.12
N ILE A 562 0.44 -30.99 -14.96
CA ILE A 562 1.67 -30.23 -14.69
C ILE A 562 1.42 -28.75 -14.39
N ASP A 563 0.44 -28.13 -15.04
CA ASP A 563 0.15 -26.70 -14.86
C ASP A 563 -1.05 -26.44 -13.92
N GLY A 564 -1.69 -27.51 -13.42
CA GLY A 564 -2.74 -27.42 -12.43
C GLY A 564 -4.05 -26.78 -12.92
N ASP A 565 -4.29 -26.76 -14.24
CA ASP A 565 -5.48 -26.15 -14.82
C ASP A 565 -6.72 -27.07 -14.75
N GLY A 566 -6.53 -28.32 -14.40
CA GLY A 566 -7.56 -29.36 -14.24
C GLY A 566 -7.76 -30.24 -15.47
N ILE A 567 -6.93 -30.11 -16.50
CA ILE A 567 -6.88 -30.97 -17.68
C ILE A 567 -5.66 -31.88 -17.55
N PRO A 568 -5.81 -33.21 -17.59
CA PRO A 568 -4.66 -34.12 -17.57
C PRO A 568 -3.74 -33.93 -18.77
N ASN A 569 -2.41 -33.99 -18.57
CA ASN A 569 -1.38 -33.76 -19.60
C ASN A 569 -1.63 -34.47 -20.94
N MET A 570 -2.22 -35.66 -20.91
CA MET A 570 -2.52 -36.43 -22.15
C MET A 570 -3.67 -35.85 -22.98
N LEU A 571 -4.48 -34.98 -22.40
CA LEU A 571 -5.65 -34.35 -23.03
C LEU A 571 -5.47 -32.86 -23.20
N ASP A 572 -4.42 -32.33 -22.59
CA ASP A 572 -4.10 -30.94 -22.56
C ASP A 572 -3.26 -30.55 -23.79
N ASN A 573 -3.69 -29.49 -24.47
CA ASN A 573 -2.97 -28.94 -25.61
C ASN A 573 -1.91 -27.91 -25.25
N CYS A 574 -1.79 -27.54 -23.91
CA CYS A 574 -0.72 -26.70 -23.33
C CYS A 574 -0.26 -27.24 -21.98
N PRO A 575 0.35 -28.40 -21.84
CA PRO A 575 0.58 -29.10 -20.59
C PRO A 575 1.45 -28.36 -19.54
N LYS A 576 1.94 -27.16 -19.83
CA LYS A 576 2.79 -26.34 -18.95
C LYS A 576 2.31 -24.91 -18.79
N VAL A 577 1.18 -24.57 -19.44
CA VAL A 577 0.61 -23.23 -19.44
C VAL A 577 -0.89 -23.34 -19.20
N PRO A 578 -1.39 -22.91 -18.03
CA PRO A 578 -2.79 -23.10 -17.68
C PRO A 578 -3.76 -22.52 -18.72
N ASN A 579 -4.52 -23.40 -19.37
CA ASN A 579 -5.49 -22.98 -20.40
C ASN A 579 -6.80 -23.78 -20.35
N PRO A 580 -7.60 -23.70 -19.31
CA PRO A 580 -8.79 -24.53 -19.09
C PRO A 580 -9.83 -24.50 -20.22
N LEU A 581 -9.73 -23.57 -21.16
CA LEU A 581 -10.61 -23.48 -22.33
C LEU A 581 -10.15 -24.32 -23.51
N GLN A 582 -8.90 -24.73 -23.53
CA GLN A 582 -8.28 -25.58 -24.58
C GLN A 582 -8.52 -25.04 -25.98
N THR A 583 -8.43 -23.67 -26.12
CA THR A 583 -8.56 -23.06 -27.46
C THR A 583 -7.38 -23.41 -28.35
N ASP A 584 -7.65 -23.69 -29.63
CA ASP A 584 -6.68 -24.06 -30.67
C ASP A 584 -7.27 -23.57 -32.00
N ARG A 585 -6.82 -22.42 -32.50
CA ARG A 585 -7.43 -21.74 -33.67
C ARG A 585 -7.06 -22.37 -34.97
N ASP A 586 -5.82 -22.83 -35.13
CA ASP A 586 -5.34 -23.40 -36.39
C ASP A 586 -5.42 -24.91 -36.41
N VAL A 587 -5.83 -25.51 -35.31
CA VAL A 587 -6.13 -26.97 -35.18
C VAL A 587 -4.90 -27.82 -35.39
N ASP A 588 -3.76 -27.43 -34.91
CA ASP A 588 -2.53 -28.21 -35.05
C ASP A 588 -2.22 -29.11 -33.84
N GLY A 589 -3.00 -28.95 -32.74
CA GLY A 589 -2.90 -29.75 -31.54
C GLY A 589 -2.11 -29.06 -30.41
N VAL A 590 -1.64 -27.85 -30.63
CA VAL A 590 -1.06 -26.96 -29.61
C VAL A 590 -2.10 -25.87 -29.29
N GLY A 591 -2.28 -25.57 -28.02
CA GLY A 591 -3.28 -24.55 -27.59
C GLY A 591 -2.79 -23.12 -27.78
N ASP A 592 -3.70 -22.22 -28.15
CA ASP A 592 -3.40 -20.79 -28.38
C ASP A 592 -2.55 -20.14 -27.25
N ALA A 593 -2.67 -20.64 -26.01
CA ALA A 593 -1.97 -20.08 -24.86
C ALA A 593 -0.47 -20.39 -24.83
N CYS A 594 -0.04 -21.46 -25.48
CA CYS A 594 1.35 -21.90 -25.50
C CYS A 594 1.89 -22.02 -26.93
N ASP A 595 1.08 -21.65 -27.91
CA ASP A 595 1.46 -21.77 -29.32
C ASP A 595 2.24 -20.54 -29.76
N SER A 596 3.46 -20.77 -30.25
CA SER A 596 4.31 -19.70 -30.78
C SER A 596 3.80 -19.12 -32.11
N CYS A 597 2.85 -19.82 -32.78
CA CYS A 597 2.18 -19.36 -34.00
C CYS A 597 0.67 -19.61 -33.98
N PRO A 598 -0.17 -18.99 -33.13
CA PRO A 598 -1.58 -19.37 -32.92
C PRO A 598 -2.53 -19.32 -34.13
N GLU A 599 -2.08 -18.85 -35.29
CA GLU A 599 -2.85 -18.77 -36.54
C GLU A 599 -2.22 -19.57 -37.69
N THR A 600 -1.08 -20.22 -37.45
CA THR A 600 -0.31 -20.91 -38.46
C THR A 600 0.23 -22.22 -37.92
N SER A 601 -0.33 -23.34 -38.36
CA SER A 601 0.00 -24.65 -37.85
C SER A 601 1.51 -24.96 -37.80
N ASN A 602 2.02 -25.16 -36.60
CA ASN A 602 3.41 -25.46 -36.26
C ASN A 602 3.55 -26.48 -35.11
N PRO A 603 3.01 -27.68 -35.22
CA PRO A 603 2.92 -28.63 -34.12
C PRO A 603 4.27 -29.05 -33.51
N THR A 604 5.38 -28.67 -34.11
CA THR A 604 6.73 -28.88 -33.56
C THR A 604 7.21 -27.77 -32.65
N GLN A 605 6.55 -26.63 -32.69
CA GLN A 605 6.89 -25.43 -31.87
C GLN A 605 8.37 -25.07 -31.97
N THR A 606 8.96 -25.17 -33.16
CA THR A 606 10.35 -24.79 -33.41
C THR A 606 10.48 -23.27 -33.39
N ASP A 607 11.43 -22.78 -32.63
CA ASP A 607 11.83 -21.39 -32.49
C ASP A 607 13.37 -21.38 -32.49
N ALA A 608 13.96 -21.15 -33.65
CA ALA A 608 15.41 -21.34 -33.86
C ALA A 608 16.25 -20.20 -33.27
N ASP A 609 15.70 -19.02 -33.17
CA ASP A 609 16.42 -17.84 -32.63
C ASP A 609 15.96 -17.41 -31.22
N SER A 610 14.97 -18.13 -30.66
CA SER A 610 14.52 -17.97 -29.28
C SER A 610 13.93 -16.58 -28.99
N ASP A 611 13.19 -16.05 -29.97
CA ASP A 611 12.48 -14.76 -29.83
C ASP A 611 11.04 -14.92 -29.29
N LEU A 612 10.56 -16.15 -29.09
CA LEU A 612 9.21 -16.59 -28.70
C LEU A 612 8.19 -16.61 -29.85
N VAL A 613 8.62 -16.40 -31.06
CA VAL A 613 7.83 -16.59 -32.28
C VAL A 613 8.29 -17.84 -33.01
N GLY A 614 7.37 -18.71 -33.39
CA GLY A 614 7.75 -19.94 -34.05
C GLY A 614 8.22 -19.73 -35.48
N ASP A 615 9.23 -20.51 -35.93
CA ASP A 615 9.84 -20.44 -37.28
C ASP A 615 8.81 -20.37 -38.43
N MET A 616 7.60 -20.92 -38.24
CA MET A 616 6.59 -21.00 -39.29
C MET A 616 5.84 -19.69 -39.51
N CYS A 617 5.77 -18.84 -38.51
CA CYS A 617 5.13 -17.52 -38.58
C CYS A 617 6.10 -16.38 -38.37
N ASP A 618 7.36 -16.67 -38.07
CA ASP A 618 8.39 -15.71 -37.94
C ASP A 618 8.78 -15.12 -39.31
N THR A 619 8.72 -13.77 -39.37
CA THR A 619 9.09 -12.99 -40.55
C THR A 619 10.44 -12.31 -40.39
N ASN A 620 10.95 -12.21 -39.17
CA ASN A 620 12.16 -11.44 -38.84
C ASN A 620 12.13 -10.01 -39.41
N GLN A 621 10.93 -9.45 -39.62
CA GLN A 621 10.74 -8.09 -40.07
C GLN A 621 10.33 -7.22 -38.87
N ASP A 622 11.27 -6.52 -38.35
CA ASP A 622 11.15 -5.59 -37.26
C ASP A 622 11.70 -4.25 -37.75
N LYS A 623 10.79 -3.32 -38.06
CA LYS A 623 11.09 -2.08 -38.74
C LYS A 623 11.67 -1.02 -37.82
N ASP A 624 11.21 -0.94 -36.62
CA ASP A 624 11.64 0.05 -35.64
C ASP A 624 12.72 -0.44 -34.69
N GLY A 625 12.91 -1.78 -34.61
CA GLY A 625 14.04 -2.40 -33.92
C GLY A 625 13.81 -2.65 -32.43
N ASP A 626 12.57 -2.81 -32.02
CA ASP A 626 12.22 -2.99 -30.60
C ASP A 626 12.18 -4.44 -30.12
N GLY A 627 12.28 -5.39 -31.06
CA GLY A 627 12.30 -6.83 -30.79
C GLY A 627 10.96 -7.54 -30.99
N HIS A 628 9.94 -6.83 -31.50
CA HIS A 628 8.68 -7.43 -31.96
C HIS A 628 8.60 -7.33 -33.48
N GLN A 629 8.19 -8.42 -34.13
CA GLN A 629 8.04 -8.36 -35.58
C GLN A 629 6.82 -7.53 -35.99
N ASP A 630 6.91 -6.79 -37.11
CA ASP A 630 5.87 -5.87 -37.63
C ASP A 630 4.44 -6.45 -37.63
N THR A 631 4.28 -7.78 -37.69
CA THR A 631 2.99 -8.46 -37.74
C THR A 631 2.38 -8.78 -36.38
N LYS A 632 3.16 -8.65 -35.33
CA LYS A 632 2.76 -8.92 -33.94
C LYS A 632 2.83 -7.67 -33.07
N ASP A 633 3.51 -6.65 -33.56
CA ASP A 633 3.74 -5.39 -32.92
C ASP A 633 2.49 -4.52 -32.95
N ASN A 634 2.06 -3.98 -31.81
CA ASN A 634 0.93 -3.07 -31.72
C ASN A 634 1.28 -1.61 -32.09
N CYS A 635 2.58 -1.29 -32.29
CA CYS A 635 3.08 -0.01 -32.83
C CYS A 635 4.20 -0.19 -33.88
N PRO A 636 4.00 -0.80 -35.05
CA PRO A 636 5.06 -1.26 -35.97
C PRO A 636 6.03 -0.21 -36.55
N GLU A 637 5.95 1.03 -36.17
CA GLU A 637 6.81 2.14 -36.62
C GLU A 637 7.42 2.93 -35.45
N ILE A 638 7.00 2.64 -34.21
CA ILE A 638 7.41 3.35 -32.99
C ILE A 638 7.85 2.33 -31.94
N PRO A 639 9.14 2.28 -31.58
CA PRO A 639 9.62 1.25 -30.67
C PRO A 639 8.92 1.27 -29.31
N ASN A 640 8.28 0.18 -28.95
CA ASN A 640 7.58 -0.03 -27.71
C ASN A 640 7.66 -1.48 -27.20
N SER A 641 8.87 -1.96 -26.93
CA SER A 641 9.14 -3.35 -26.53
C SER A 641 8.28 -3.91 -25.39
N SER A 642 7.68 -3.05 -24.56
CA SER A 642 6.74 -3.45 -23.50
C SER A 642 5.38 -3.87 -24.06
N GLN A 643 5.03 -3.44 -25.28
CA GLN A 643 3.77 -3.72 -25.95
C GLN A 643 2.52 -3.38 -25.11
N LEU A 644 2.60 -2.34 -24.27
CA LEU A 644 1.48 -1.88 -23.47
C LEU A 644 0.34 -1.40 -24.36
N ASP A 645 -0.89 -1.77 -23.99
CA ASP A 645 -2.16 -1.46 -24.65
C ASP A 645 -3.21 -1.39 -23.52
N SER A 646 -3.36 -0.21 -22.92
CA SER A 646 -4.08 -0.02 -21.65
C SER A 646 -5.58 -0.20 -21.79
N ASP A 647 -6.17 0.13 -22.95
CA ASP A 647 -7.59 -0.02 -23.23
C ASP A 647 -7.93 -1.32 -23.99
N ASN A 648 -6.91 -2.06 -24.43
CA ASN A 648 -7.01 -3.32 -25.18
C ASN A 648 -7.72 -3.17 -26.54
N ASP A 649 -7.49 -2.08 -27.25
CA ASP A 649 -8.06 -1.84 -28.58
C ASP A 649 -7.17 -2.39 -29.73
N GLY A 650 -5.92 -2.77 -29.40
CA GLY A 650 -4.94 -3.33 -30.31
C GLY A 650 -3.97 -2.32 -30.91
N VAL A 651 -4.01 -1.06 -30.43
CA VAL A 651 -3.01 -0.02 -30.69
C VAL A 651 -2.21 0.17 -29.40
N GLY A 652 -0.90 0.15 -29.47
CA GLY A 652 -0.10 0.30 -28.25
C GLY A 652 -0.05 1.75 -27.76
N ASP A 653 0.06 1.93 -26.45
CA ASP A 653 0.07 3.25 -25.77
C ASP A 653 1.09 4.25 -26.37
N GLU A 654 2.23 3.79 -26.88
CA GLU A 654 3.23 4.66 -27.48
C GLU A 654 2.79 5.27 -28.83
N CYS A 655 1.81 4.69 -29.49
CA CYS A 655 1.28 5.13 -30.79
C CYS A 655 -0.21 5.50 -30.75
N ASP A 656 -0.88 5.32 -29.64
CA ASP A 656 -2.22 5.82 -29.40
C ASP A 656 -2.21 7.32 -29.03
N GLN A 657 -3.32 7.96 -29.02
CA GLN A 657 -3.52 9.35 -28.63
C GLN A 657 -4.45 9.51 -27.43
N ASP A 658 -5.08 8.43 -26.97
CA ASP A 658 -6.08 8.39 -25.90
C ASP A 658 -6.00 6.97 -25.29
N ASP A 659 -4.92 6.73 -24.52
CA ASP A 659 -4.48 5.40 -24.05
C ASP A 659 -5.56 4.63 -23.24
N ASP A 660 -6.54 5.31 -22.66
CA ASP A 660 -7.62 4.69 -21.87
C ASP A 660 -9.01 4.84 -22.50
N ASN A 661 -9.06 5.42 -23.71
CA ASN A 661 -10.28 5.66 -24.50
C ASN A 661 -11.40 6.40 -23.71
N ASP A 662 -11.03 7.36 -22.85
CA ASP A 662 -11.98 8.17 -22.09
C ASP A 662 -12.52 9.38 -22.88
N GLY A 663 -11.91 9.69 -24.02
CA GLY A 663 -12.23 10.78 -24.92
C GLY A 663 -11.43 12.06 -24.66
N ILE A 664 -10.44 12.03 -23.78
CA ILE A 664 -9.50 13.10 -23.48
C ILE A 664 -8.11 12.66 -23.96
N PRO A 665 -7.53 13.27 -24.99
CA PRO A 665 -6.23 12.88 -25.50
C PRO A 665 -5.10 13.11 -24.47
N ASP A 666 -4.12 12.21 -24.42
CA ASP A 666 -3.03 12.19 -23.46
C ASP A 666 -2.19 13.47 -23.44
N TYR A 667 -1.83 13.97 -24.60
CA TYR A 667 -0.84 15.05 -24.70
C TYR A 667 -1.34 16.28 -25.47
N ILE A 668 -2.40 16.15 -26.27
CA ILE A 668 -2.89 17.22 -27.15
C ILE A 668 -4.23 17.81 -26.67
N PRO A 669 -4.54 19.09 -26.94
CA PRO A 669 -5.85 19.66 -26.57
C PRO A 669 -7.04 18.90 -27.19
N PRO A 670 -8.11 18.60 -26.43
CA PRO A 670 -8.49 19.18 -25.11
C PRO A 670 -7.75 18.64 -23.88
N GLY A 671 -6.89 17.66 -24.00
CA GLY A 671 -5.98 17.25 -22.95
C GLY A 671 -4.93 18.33 -22.56
N PRO A 672 -3.87 17.99 -21.87
CA PRO A 672 -3.43 16.62 -21.56
C PRO A 672 -4.35 15.93 -20.56
N ASP A 673 -4.50 14.61 -20.72
CA ASP A 673 -5.17 13.77 -19.73
C ASP A 673 -4.38 13.73 -18.43
N ASN A 674 -5.08 13.83 -17.31
CA ASN A 674 -4.45 13.78 -15.99
C ASN A 674 -4.37 12.37 -15.38
N CYS A 675 -4.91 11.33 -16.06
CA CYS A 675 -4.79 9.91 -15.74
C CYS A 675 -4.81 9.05 -17.01
N ARG A 676 -3.88 9.22 -17.93
CA ARG A 676 -3.86 8.63 -19.27
C ARG A 676 -4.04 7.11 -19.37
N LEU A 677 -3.92 6.33 -18.27
CA LEU A 677 -4.11 4.88 -18.26
C LEU A 677 -5.37 4.43 -17.52
N ILE A 678 -6.15 5.38 -16.97
CA ILE A 678 -7.35 5.08 -16.19
C ILE A 678 -8.51 5.97 -16.59
N HIS A 679 -9.51 5.40 -17.24
CA HIS A 679 -10.70 6.07 -17.75
C HIS A 679 -11.38 7.03 -16.75
N ASN A 680 -11.15 8.33 -16.89
CA ASN A 680 -11.66 9.37 -16.00
C ASN A 680 -12.16 10.63 -16.74
N PRO A 681 -13.16 10.57 -17.62
CA PRO A 681 -13.61 11.66 -18.50
C PRO A 681 -14.05 12.92 -17.76
N ASN A 682 -14.12 12.92 -16.45
CA ASN A 682 -14.40 14.10 -15.64
C ASN A 682 -13.15 14.89 -15.25
N GLN A 683 -11.96 14.34 -15.46
CA GLN A 683 -10.65 14.93 -15.20
C GLN A 683 -10.54 15.57 -13.82
N LYS A 684 -11.10 14.87 -12.81
CA LYS A 684 -11.17 15.39 -11.43
C LYS A 684 -9.82 15.36 -10.77
N ASP A 685 -9.35 16.53 -10.38
CA ASP A 685 -8.11 16.79 -9.66
C ASP A 685 -8.47 17.70 -8.46
N THR A 686 -8.37 17.15 -7.25
CA THR A 686 -8.86 17.83 -6.04
C THR A 686 -7.84 18.80 -5.46
N ASP A 687 -6.56 18.55 -5.58
CA ASP A 687 -5.50 19.40 -5.04
C ASP A 687 -4.84 20.33 -6.09
N GLY A 688 -5.05 20.06 -7.37
CA GLY A 688 -4.65 20.91 -8.50
C GLY A 688 -3.18 20.74 -8.87
N ASP A 689 -2.60 19.56 -8.66
CA ASP A 689 -1.20 19.29 -8.99
C ASP A 689 -0.99 18.76 -10.42
N GLY A 690 -2.08 18.41 -11.11
CA GLY A 690 -2.08 17.96 -12.49
C GLY A 690 -2.20 16.44 -12.67
N ILE A 691 -2.27 15.68 -11.58
CA ILE A 691 -2.58 14.25 -11.55
C ILE A 691 -4.03 14.09 -11.11
N GLY A 692 -4.78 13.20 -11.73
CA GLY A 692 -6.19 12.99 -11.38
C GLY A 692 -6.36 12.20 -10.09
N ASP A 693 -7.44 12.49 -9.36
CA ASP A 693 -7.76 11.84 -8.07
C ASP A 693 -7.75 10.29 -8.14
N VAL A 694 -7.97 9.71 -9.31
CA VAL A 694 -8.10 8.25 -9.48
C VAL A 694 -6.77 7.55 -9.69
N CYS A 695 -5.77 8.25 -10.19
CA CYS A 695 -4.42 7.74 -10.48
C CYS A 695 -3.33 8.37 -9.61
N GLU A 696 -3.70 9.11 -8.54
CA GLU A 696 -2.77 9.87 -7.70
C GLU A 696 -1.80 8.98 -6.89
N ILE A 697 -2.16 7.74 -6.62
CA ILE A 697 -1.40 6.81 -5.78
C ILE A 697 -0.98 5.56 -6.55
N ASP A 698 -1.72 5.18 -7.56
CA ASP A 698 -1.64 3.94 -8.31
C ASP A 698 -2.01 4.29 -9.75
N PHE A 699 -0.99 4.48 -10.58
CA PHE A 699 -1.14 5.13 -11.87
C PHE A 699 -1.71 4.22 -12.96
N ASP A 700 -1.51 2.91 -12.85
CA ASP A 700 -2.01 1.89 -13.77
C ASP A 700 -3.12 1.00 -13.17
N ASN A 701 -3.51 1.30 -11.91
CA ASN A 701 -4.60 0.64 -11.19
C ASN A 701 -4.43 -0.88 -11.01
N ASP A 702 -3.21 -1.33 -10.83
CA ASP A 702 -2.89 -2.74 -10.55
C ASP A 702 -3.05 -3.13 -9.07
N SER A 703 -3.35 -2.17 -8.21
CA SER A 703 -3.48 -2.26 -6.74
C SER A 703 -2.15 -2.26 -5.98
N VAL A 704 -1.05 -1.93 -6.62
CA VAL A 704 0.25 -1.63 -6.01
C VAL A 704 0.49 -0.14 -6.15
N ALA A 705 0.81 0.53 -5.07
CA ALA A 705 1.05 1.98 -5.15
C ALA A 705 2.41 2.25 -5.83
N ASP A 706 2.49 3.30 -6.66
CA ASP A 706 3.65 3.68 -7.49
C ASP A 706 5.00 3.64 -6.77
N ASN A 707 5.03 3.92 -5.46
CA ASN A 707 6.26 3.92 -4.67
C ASN A 707 6.77 2.53 -4.30
N TYR A 708 5.95 1.49 -4.46
CA TYR A 708 6.29 0.08 -4.24
C TYR A 708 6.31 -0.70 -5.54
N ASP A 709 5.76 -0.13 -6.59
CA ASP A 709 5.70 -0.71 -7.90
C ASP A 709 7.02 -0.51 -8.67
N VAL A 710 7.45 -1.55 -9.37
CA VAL A 710 8.64 -1.50 -10.21
C VAL A 710 8.37 -0.89 -11.59
N CYS A 711 7.13 -0.96 -12.06
CA CYS A 711 6.69 -0.41 -13.35
C CYS A 711 5.34 0.32 -13.22
N PRO A 712 5.27 1.53 -12.63
CA PRO A 712 4.04 2.26 -12.37
C PRO A 712 3.18 2.65 -13.58
N GLU A 713 3.50 2.20 -14.76
CA GLU A 713 2.76 2.40 -16.00
C GLU A 713 2.41 1.06 -16.65
N SER A 714 2.59 -0.06 -15.95
CA SER A 714 2.33 -1.40 -16.49
C SER A 714 1.66 -2.29 -15.45
N ALA A 715 0.37 -2.40 -15.51
CA ALA A 715 -0.43 -3.22 -14.60
C ALA A 715 -0.06 -4.72 -14.58
N GLU A 716 0.83 -5.17 -15.46
CA GLU A 716 1.32 -6.54 -15.52
C GLU A 716 2.60 -6.78 -14.70
N VAL A 717 3.37 -5.72 -14.41
CA VAL A 717 4.74 -5.81 -13.86
C VAL A 717 4.87 -5.06 -12.54
N THR A 718 4.47 -5.69 -11.45
CA THR A 718 4.42 -5.09 -10.12
C THR A 718 5.68 -5.26 -9.27
N LEU A 719 6.53 -6.24 -9.61
CA LEU A 719 7.72 -6.62 -8.83
C LEU A 719 8.79 -7.25 -9.71
N THR A 720 10.04 -7.21 -9.26
CA THR A 720 11.13 -7.94 -9.92
C THR A 720 10.96 -9.43 -9.73
N ASP A 721 10.81 -10.18 -10.83
CA ASP A 721 10.57 -11.63 -10.80
C ASP A 721 11.22 -12.34 -11.98
N PHE A 722 12.22 -13.17 -11.70
CA PHE A 722 12.89 -14.05 -12.67
C PHE A 722 12.54 -15.53 -12.44
N ARG A 723 11.45 -15.87 -11.74
CA ARG A 723 11.00 -17.27 -11.59
C ARG A 723 10.62 -17.89 -12.93
N ALA A 724 10.03 -17.09 -13.80
CA ALA A 724 9.77 -17.47 -15.18
C ALA A 724 10.88 -16.92 -16.07
N TYR A 725 11.61 -17.80 -16.71
CA TYR A 725 12.70 -17.43 -17.60
C TYR A 725 12.90 -18.47 -18.71
N GLN A 726 13.50 -18.02 -19.82
CA GLN A 726 13.93 -18.85 -20.93
C GLN A 726 15.43 -19.11 -20.81
N THR A 727 15.86 -20.38 -20.84
CA THR A 727 17.27 -20.72 -21.00
C THR A 727 17.64 -20.65 -22.48
N VAL A 728 18.65 -19.85 -22.81
CA VAL A 728 19.17 -19.72 -24.19
C VAL A 728 20.62 -20.19 -24.22
N ILE A 729 20.89 -21.21 -25.02
CA ILE A 729 22.22 -21.77 -25.21
C ILE A 729 22.83 -21.16 -26.47
N LEU A 730 24.00 -20.51 -26.32
CA LEU A 730 24.64 -19.76 -27.40
C LEU A 730 25.63 -20.61 -28.23
N ASP A 731 25.85 -21.87 -27.87
CA ASP A 731 26.61 -22.86 -28.63
C ASP A 731 25.98 -24.28 -28.57
N PRO A 732 24.83 -24.46 -29.17
CA PRO A 732 24.02 -25.70 -29.04
C PRO A 732 24.66 -26.95 -29.69
N GLU A 733 25.70 -26.81 -30.52
CA GLU A 733 26.38 -27.95 -31.20
C GLU A 733 27.65 -28.40 -30.46
N GLY A 734 27.96 -27.84 -29.29
CA GLY A 734 29.17 -28.13 -28.52
C GLY A 734 29.20 -29.54 -27.91
N ASP A 735 29.80 -30.51 -28.58
CA ASP A 735 29.84 -31.93 -28.18
C ASP A 735 30.54 -32.27 -26.85
N ALA A 736 31.05 -31.29 -26.10
CA ALA A 736 31.91 -31.56 -24.95
C ALA A 736 31.59 -30.71 -23.71
N GLN A 737 30.51 -29.99 -23.72
CA GLN A 737 30.21 -28.99 -22.67
C GLN A 737 28.88 -29.30 -21.98
N ILE A 738 28.66 -28.65 -20.88
CA ILE A 738 27.50 -28.85 -20.02
C ILE A 738 26.68 -27.59 -20.16
N ASP A 739 25.38 -27.71 -20.33
CA ASP A 739 24.46 -26.59 -20.33
C ASP A 739 24.44 -25.89 -18.94
N PRO A 740 24.18 -24.58 -18.87
CA PRO A 740 24.07 -23.90 -17.62
C PRO A 740 22.90 -24.43 -16.81
N ASN A 741 23.13 -24.58 -15.51
CA ASN A 741 22.10 -24.96 -14.56
C ASN A 741 21.76 -23.75 -13.68
N TRP A 742 20.53 -23.26 -13.83
CA TRP A 742 20.02 -22.09 -13.14
C TRP A 742 19.14 -22.49 -11.96
N VAL A 743 19.44 -21.98 -10.78
CA VAL A 743 18.62 -22.13 -9.58
C VAL A 743 18.10 -20.76 -9.20
N VAL A 744 16.78 -20.61 -9.19
CA VAL A 744 16.14 -19.31 -8.85
C VAL A 744 15.65 -19.35 -7.41
N LEU A 745 16.05 -18.36 -6.65
CA LEU A 745 15.80 -18.20 -5.23
C LEU A 745 15.10 -16.86 -4.94
N ASN A 746 14.72 -16.61 -3.70
CA ASN A 746 14.15 -15.35 -3.22
C ASN A 746 13.03 -14.82 -4.13
N GLN A 747 12.07 -15.68 -4.49
CA GLN A 747 10.91 -15.30 -5.32
C GLN A 747 11.28 -14.64 -6.67
N GLY A 748 12.42 -15.03 -7.26
CA GLY A 748 12.87 -14.51 -8.54
C GLY A 748 13.84 -13.33 -8.45
N MET A 749 14.23 -12.90 -7.26
CA MET A 749 15.22 -11.83 -7.06
C MET A 749 16.65 -12.35 -6.89
N GLU A 750 16.86 -13.66 -6.97
CA GLU A 750 18.18 -14.28 -6.91
C GLU A 750 18.27 -15.42 -7.90
N ILE A 751 19.39 -15.50 -8.63
CA ILE A 751 19.69 -16.58 -9.57
C ILE A 751 21.09 -17.10 -9.24
N VAL A 752 21.23 -18.41 -9.18
CA VAL A 752 22.52 -19.08 -8.98
C VAL A 752 22.81 -19.98 -10.16
N GLN A 753 23.99 -19.86 -10.74
CA GLN A 753 24.47 -20.77 -11.78
C GLN A 753 25.54 -21.69 -11.18
N THR A 754 25.38 -22.98 -11.26
CA THR A 754 26.16 -23.96 -10.48
C THR A 754 27.21 -24.73 -11.32
N MET A 755 27.15 -24.67 -12.62
CA MET A 755 27.97 -25.50 -13.54
C MET A 755 29.01 -24.69 -14.30
N ASN A 756 30.16 -25.28 -14.55
CA ASN A 756 31.07 -24.74 -15.57
C ASN A 756 30.54 -25.13 -16.96
N SER A 757 29.87 -24.18 -17.62
CA SER A 757 28.97 -24.42 -18.76
C SER A 757 29.37 -23.67 -20.01
N ASP A 758 28.83 -24.09 -21.14
CA ASP A 758 28.80 -23.33 -22.39
C ASP A 758 28.21 -21.93 -22.19
N PRO A 759 28.48 -20.99 -23.12
CA PRO A 759 27.89 -19.67 -23.02
C PRO A 759 26.37 -19.77 -23.07
N GLY A 760 25.73 -19.26 -22.02
CA GLY A 760 24.30 -19.33 -21.86
C GLY A 760 23.69 -18.15 -21.15
N LEU A 761 22.39 -18.00 -21.34
CA LEU A 761 21.58 -16.94 -20.77
C LEU A 761 20.40 -17.52 -19.99
N ALA A 762 20.04 -16.88 -18.89
CA ALA A 762 18.71 -16.98 -18.33
C ALA A 762 17.99 -15.64 -18.58
N VAL A 763 16.99 -15.66 -19.44
CA VAL A 763 16.28 -14.48 -19.96
C VAL A 763 14.88 -14.44 -19.41
N GLY A 764 14.52 -13.37 -18.69
CA GLY A 764 13.15 -13.14 -18.23
C GLY A 764 12.18 -12.92 -19.40
N TYR A 765 10.90 -13.09 -19.16
CA TYR A 765 9.88 -12.90 -20.22
C TYR A 765 9.46 -11.44 -20.38
N THR A 766 9.62 -10.62 -19.36
CA THR A 766 9.25 -9.20 -19.41
C THR A 766 10.19 -8.39 -20.29
N ALA A 767 9.66 -7.70 -21.28
CA ALA A 767 10.39 -6.74 -22.12
C ALA A 767 10.18 -5.30 -21.65
N PHE A 768 11.15 -4.43 -21.91
CA PHE A 768 11.18 -3.07 -21.39
C PHE A 768 11.48 -2.04 -22.49
N ASN A 769 10.74 -0.93 -22.49
CA ASN A 769 11.03 0.27 -23.27
C ASN A 769 12.28 0.96 -22.74
N GLY A 770 12.23 1.41 -21.48
CA GLY A 770 13.36 1.95 -20.74
C GLY A 770 13.47 1.32 -19.37
N VAL A 771 14.68 1.07 -18.89
CA VAL A 771 14.89 0.35 -17.64
C VAL A 771 16.11 0.82 -16.89
N ASP A 772 15.99 0.84 -15.57
CA ASP A 772 17.12 0.79 -14.65
C ASP A 772 17.19 -0.64 -14.09
N PHE A 773 18.29 -1.32 -14.30
CA PHE A 773 18.51 -2.70 -13.86
C PHE A 773 19.76 -2.81 -12.99
N GLU A 774 19.58 -3.32 -11.81
CA GLU A 774 20.67 -3.48 -10.86
C GLU A 774 20.65 -4.82 -10.15
N GLY A 775 21.80 -5.24 -9.68
CA GLY A 775 21.95 -6.48 -8.95
C GLY A 775 23.37 -6.61 -8.40
N THR A 776 23.55 -7.57 -7.52
CA THR A 776 24.85 -7.93 -6.96
C THR A 776 25.29 -9.25 -7.55
N PHE A 777 26.45 -9.30 -8.19
CA PHE A 777 27.02 -10.59 -8.57
C PHE A 777 28.23 -10.94 -7.72
N HIS A 778 28.38 -12.22 -7.48
CA HIS A 778 29.42 -12.82 -6.66
C HIS A 778 29.88 -14.12 -7.30
N VAL A 779 31.16 -14.30 -7.48
CA VAL A 779 31.73 -15.57 -7.96
C VAL A 779 32.21 -16.34 -6.74
N ASN A 780 31.48 -17.42 -6.36
CA ASN A 780 31.71 -18.19 -5.14
C ASN A 780 32.66 -19.38 -5.36
N THR A 781 33.69 -19.23 -6.22
CA THR A 781 34.75 -20.21 -6.45
C THR A 781 36.11 -19.53 -6.41
N ILE A 782 37.16 -20.30 -6.28
CA ILE A 782 38.56 -19.85 -6.35
C ILE A 782 39.35 -20.63 -7.44
N THR A 783 38.66 -21.48 -8.18
CA THR A 783 39.26 -22.41 -9.13
C THR A 783 39.00 -22.05 -10.57
N ASP A 784 38.07 -21.13 -10.83
CA ASP A 784 37.61 -20.73 -12.16
C ASP A 784 37.71 -19.22 -12.34
N ASP A 785 38.06 -18.75 -13.55
CA ASP A 785 38.42 -17.35 -13.80
C ASP A 785 37.73 -16.73 -15.03
N ASP A 786 36.60 -17.32 -15.46
CA ASP A 786 35.98 -17.08 -16.74
C ASP A 786 34.94 -15.92 -16.72
N TYR A 787 34.02 -15.91 -17.64
CA TYR A 787 33.11 -14.78 -17.80
C TYR A 787 31.82 -14.91 -16.97
N ALA A 788 31.51 -13.85 -16.22
CA ALA A 788 30.21 -13.63 -15.61
C ALA A 788 29.63 -12.28 -16.04
N GLY A 789 28.29 -12.13 -16.04
CA GLY A 789 27.70 -10.86 -16.41
C GLY A 789 26.18 -10.87 -16.47
N PHE A 790 25.61 -9.92 -17.19
CA PHE A 790 24.16 -9.77 -17.40
C PHE A 790 23.89 -9.25 -18.82
N ILE A 791 22.65 -9.42 -19.26
CA ILE A 791 22.18 -8.96 -20.56
C ILE A 791 20.99 -8.02 -20.41
N PHE A 792 20.79 -7.23 -21.44
CA PHE A 792 19.61 -6.35 -21.57
C PHE A 792 19.28 -6.11 -23.03
N SER A 793 18.06 -5.64 -23.31
CA SER A 793 17.52 -5.52 -24.67
C SER A 793 17.71 -6.82 -25.47
N TYR A 794 17.42 -7.96 -24.82
CA TYR A 794 17.41 -9.23 -25.53
C TYR A 794 16.19 -9.28 -26.44
N GLN A 795 16.41 -9.43 -27.72
CA GLN A 795 15.38 -9.59 -28.75
C GLN A 795 15.32 -11.05 -29.19
N ASP A 796 16.46 -11.59 -29.62
CA ASP A 796 16.64 -12.98 -30.02
C ASP A 796 18.05 -13.47 -29.61
N SER A 797 18.35 -14.75 -29.83
CA SER A 797 19.65 -15.35 -29.47
C SER A 797 20.84 -14.81 -30.24
N ALA A 798 20.59 -14.00 -31.29
CA ALA A 798 21.61 -13.31 -32.09
C ALA A 798 21.66 -11.80 -31.82
N SER A 799 20.72 -11.23 -31.03
CA SER A 799 20.49 -9.79 -30.91
C SER A 799 20.27 -9.39 -29.46
N PHE A 800 21.30 -8.89 -28.78
CA PHE A 800 21.21 -8.41 -27.39
C PHE A 800 22.44 -7.57 -27.01
N TYR A 801 22.32 -6.81 -25.93
CA TYR A 801 23.49 -6.24 -25.26
C TYR A 801 23.95 -7.14 -24.13
N VAL A 802 25.28 -7.26 -23.96
CA VAL A 802 25.86 -8.00 -22.83
C VAL A 802 26.92 -7.16 -22.12
N VAL A 803 26.81 -7.10 -20.80
CA VAL A 803 27.88 -6.65 -19.92
C VAL A 803 28.54 -7.89 -19.34
N MET A 804 29.80 -8.06 -19.59
CA MET A 804 30.54 -9.27 -19.21
C MET A 804 31.92 -8.92 -18.64
N TRP A 805 32.36 -9.70 -17.68
CA TRP A 805 33.59 -9.43 -16.96
C TRP A 805 34.44 -10.69 -16.87
N LYS A 806 35.72 -10.60 -17.28
CA LYS A 806 36.72 -11.67 -17.24
C LYS A 806 37.73 -11.39 -16.15
N GLN A 807 38.17 -12.43 -15.41
CA GLN A 807 39.17 -12.27 -14.35
C GLN A 807 40.56 -12.12 -14.89
N THR A 808 41.06 -13.05 -15.73
CA THR A 808 42.41 -13.09 -16.25
C THR A 808 42.44 -13.16 -17.78
N GLU A 809 43.62 -12.91 -18.38
CA GLU A 809 43.83 -13.08 -19.82
C GLU A 809 43.86 -14.57 -20.18
N GLN A 810 43.04 -14.96 -21.14
CA GLN A 810 43.00 -16.35 -21.57
C GLN A 810 42.65 -16.48 -23.07
N THR A 811 43.36 -17.40 -23.75
CA THR A 811 43.01 -17.82 -25.12
C THR A 811 41.98 -18.96 -25.03
N TYR A 812 40.87 -18.85 -25.74
CA TYR A 812 39.89 -19.93 -25.80
C TYR A 812 40.49 -21.22 -26.33
N TRP A 813 40.21 -22.36 -25.75
CA TRP A 813 40.86 -23.61 -26.06
C TRP A 813 40.55 -24.11 -27.47
N GLN A 814 39.34 -23.83 -28.02
CA GLN A 814 39.02 -24.10 -29.40
C GLN A 814 39.48 -22.93 -30.31
N ALA A 815 40.40 -23.21 -31.18
CA ALA A 815 40.96 -22.19 -32.07
C ALA A 815 40.17 -21.99 -33.37
N THR A 816 39.15 -22.80 -33.59
CA THR A 816 38.19 -22.64 -34.70
C THR A 816 36.90 -21.98 -34.21
N PRO A 817 36.20 -21.19 -35.02
CA PRO A 817 36.52 -20.74 -36.38
C PRO A 817 37.67 -19.73 -36.47
N PHE A 818 38.03 -19.11 -35.39
CA PHE A 818 39.19 -18.22 -35.25
C PHE A 818 39.71 -18.24 -33.78
N ARG A 819 40.98 -17.87 -33.61
CA ARG A 819 41.59 -17.81 -32.30
C ARG A 819 41.03 -16.62 -31.53
N ALA A 820 40.22 -16.89 -30.48
CA ALA A 820 39.64 -15.91 -29.60
C ALA A 820 40.55 -15.67 -28.37
N VAL A 821 40.75 -14.44 -27.98
CA VAL A 821 41.55 -14.02 -26.80
C VAL A 821 40.69 -13.12 -25.93
N ALA A 822 40.50 -13.55 -24.70
CA ALA A 822 39.86 -12.77 -23.64
C ALA A 822 40.93 -11.98 -22.88
N GLU A 823 40.72 -10.68 -22.71
CA GLU A 823 41.50 -9.84 -21.81
C GLU A 823 40.70 -9.57 -20.52
N PRO A 824 41.38 -9.38 -19.37
CA PRO A 824 40.67 -9.05 -18.14
C PRO A 824 39.97 -7.70 -18.22
N GLY A 825 38.93 -7.55 -17.42
CA GLY A 825 38.20 -6.30 -17.28
C GLY A 825 36.76 -6.35 -17.79
N LEU A 826 35.97 -5.38 -17.31
CA LEU A 826 34.57 -5.24 -17.65
C LEU A 826 34.38 -4.74 -19.09
N GLN A 827 33.46 -5.32 -19.82
CA GLN A 827 33.17 -5.03 -21.22
C GLN A 827 31.68 -4.87 -21.45
N LEU A 828 31.28 -3.90 -22.28
CA LEU A 828 29.94 -3.74 -22.82
C LEU A 828 30.00 -4.02 -24.31
N LYS A 829 29.22 -5.01 -24.76
CA LYS A 829 29.19 -5.42 -26.16
C LYS A 829 27.75 -5.41 -26.70
N ALA A 830 27.63 -5.04 -27.99
CA ALA A 830 26.41 -5.29 -28.76
C ALA A 830 26.62 -6.57 -29.57
N VAL A 831 25.78 -7.54 -29.34
CA VAL A 831 25.68 -8.76 -30.14
C VAL A 831 24.64 -8.51 -31.22
N LYS A 832 25.01 -8.69 -32.48
CA LYS A 832 24.13 -8.75 -33.66
C LYS A 832 24.77 -9.74 -34.65
N SER A 833 24.58 -11.01 -34.34
CA SER A 833 25.17 -12.10 -35.08
C SER A 833 24.38 -12.41 -36.35
N LYS A 834 25.08 -12.57 -37.46
CA LYS A 834 24.48 -13.03 -38.72
C LYS A 834 24.36 -14.56 -38.82
N THR A 835 25.06 -15.27 -37.95
CA THR A 835 25.06 -16.75 -37.96
C THR A 835 24.19 -17.35 -36.87
N GLY A 836 23.75 -16.51 -35.95
CA GLY A 836 23.04 -16.95 -34.73
C GLY A 836 23.99 -17.70 -33.76
N PRO A 837 23.41 -18.47 -32.82
CA PRO A 837 24.13 -19.36 -31.91
C PRO A 837 25.08 -20.33 -32.62
N GLY A 838 26.18 -20.71 -31.94
CA GLY A 838 27.18 -21.65 -32.46
C GLY A 838 28.61 -21.09 -32.34
N GLU A 839 29.55 -21.85 -32.93
CA GLU A 839 31.01 -21.61 -32.80
C GLU A 839 31.47 -20.16 -33.16
N GLN A 840 30.81 -19.53 -34.15
CA GLN A 840 31.17 -18.17 -34.57
C GLN A 840 30.84 -17.17 -33.48
N LEU A 841 29.62 -17.22 -32.95
CA LEU A 841 29.16 -16.33 -31.87
C LEU A 841 29.90 -16.64 -30.57
N ARG A 842 30.10 -17.90 -30.21
CA ARG A 842 30.83 -18.34 -29.04
C ARG A 842 32.24 -17.71 -29.01
N ASN A 843 33.03 -17.88 -30.09
CA ASN A 843 34.37 -17.33 -30.18
C ASN A 843 34.35 -15.78 -30.21
N ALA A 844 33.34 -15.17 -30.80
CA ALA A 844 33.16 -13.71 -30.81
C ALA A 844 32.85 -13.13 -29.44
N LEU A 845 32.05 -13.82 -28.64
CA LEU A 845 31.77 -13.48 -27.25
C LEU A 845 33.04 -13.59 -26.40
N TRP A 846 33.79 -14.70 -26.53
CA TRP A 846 35.05 -14.86 -25.81
C TRP A 846 36.07 -13.78 -26.16
N ASN A 847 36.19 -13.41 -27.44
CA ASN A 847 37.20 -12.48 -27.93
C ASN A 847 36.94 -11.06 -27.43
N THR A 848 37.97 -10.44 -26.87
CA THR A 848 37.92 -9.01 -26.55
C THR A 848 38.09 -8.17 -27.83
N GLY A 849 37.11 -7.41 -28.20
CA GLY A 849 37.08 -6.55 -29.36
C GLY A 849 36.03 -6.84 -30.38
N HIS A 850 36.11 -6.21 -31.55
CA HIS A 850 35.11 -6.40 -32.60
C HIS A 850 35.31 -7.74 -33.32
N THR A 851 34.22 -8.42 -33.61
CA THR A 851 34.16 -9.54 -34.54
C THR A 851 33.10 -9.21 -35.59
N THR A 852 33.58 -9.04 -36.85
CA THR A 852 32.71 -8.63 -37.96
C THR A 852 31.50 -9.57 -38.10
N ASP A 853 30.31 -8.98 -38.24
CA ASP A 853 29.04 -9.69 -38.39
C ASP A 853 28.63 -10.57 -37.18
N GLN A 854 29.25 -10.39 -36.02
CA GLN A 854 28.96 -11.11 -34.78
C GLN A 854 28.78 -10.15 -33.58
N VAL A 855 29.87 -9.51 -33.13
CA VAL A 855 29.90 -8.76 -31.87
C VAL A 855 30.67 -7.46 -32.06
N ARG A 856 30.10 -6.38 -31.53
CA ARG A 856 30.72 -5.06 -31.48
C ARG A 856 31.02 -4.64 -30.04
N LEU A 857 32.29 -4.39 -29.72
CA LEU A 857 32.67 -3.83 -28.43
C LEU A 857 32.27 -2.35 -28.39
N LEU A 858 31.36 -1.98 -27.49
CA LEU A 858 30.91 -0.60 -27.30
C LEU A 858 31.80 0.14 -26.30
N TRP A 859 32.17 -0.52 -25.21
CA TRP A 859 33.04 0.03 -24.19
C TRP A 859 33.79 -1.10 -23.47
N LYS A 860 35.00 -0.79 -23.00
CA LYS A 860 35.79 -1.64 -22.11
C LYS A 860 36.43 -0.80 -21.04
N ASP A 861 36.45 -1.30 -19.81
CA ASP A 861 37.15 -0.64 -18.70
C ASP A 861 38.66 -0.48 -19.02
N PRO A 862 39.17 0.75 -19.14
CA PRO A 862 40.55 1.00 -19.51
C PRO A 862 41.57 0.52 -18.47
N ARG A 863 41.15 0.19 -17.26
CA ARG A 863 42.05 -0.31 -16.20
C ARG A 863 42.42 -1.76 -16.42
N ASN A 864 41.66 -2.54 -17.18
CA ASN A 864 41.86 -3.96 -17.44
C ASN A 864 41.98 -4.81 -16.14
N VAL A 865 41.15 -4.51 -15.16
CA VAL A 865 41.11 -5.23 -13.88
C VAL A 865 40.00 -6.25 -13.91
N GLY A 866 40.36 -7.52 -13.66
CA GLY A 866 39.36 -8.61 -13.52
C GLY A 866 38.60 -8.58 -12.19
N TRP A 867 37.51 -9.33 -12.09
CA TRP A 867 36.85 -9.55 -10.83
C TRP A 867 37.73 -10.36 -9.86
N LYS A 868 37.40 -10.35 -8.57
CA LYS A 868 38.09 -11.07 -7.51
C LYS A 868 37.21 -12.19 -6.97
N ASP A 869 37.82 -13.31 -6.63
CA ASP A 869 37.16 -14.44 -6.00
C ASP A 869 36.43 -14.00 -4.72
N LYS A 870 35.29 -14.56 -4.47
CA LYS A 870 34.49 -14.33 -3.23
C LYS A 870 34.35 -12.87 -2.85
N THR A 871 34.12 -12.03 -3.86
CA THR A 871 33.91 -10.60 -3.70
C THR A 871 32.63 -10.19 -4.41
N SER A 872 31.80 -9.44 -3.71
CA SER A 872 30.51 -8.98 -4.23
C SER A 872 30.66 -7.63 -4.94
N TYR A 873 29.94 -7.51 -6.04
CA TYR A 873 29.94 -6.32 -6.89
C TYR A 873 28.52 -5.93 -7.25
N ARG A 874 28.11 -4.69 -6.98
CA ARG A 874 26.83 -4.16 -7.41
C ARG A 874 26.96 -3.46 -8.76
N TRP A 875 26.21 -3.90 -9.76
CA TRP A 875 26.05 -3.14 -10.99
C TRP A 875 24.81 -2.27 -10.96
N GLN A 876 24.88 -1.18 -11.69
CA GLN A 876 23.75 -0.32 -12.01
C GLN A 876 23.75 -0.03 -13.50
N LEU A 877 22.73 -0.50 -14.21
CA LEU A 877 22.48 -0.20 -15.60
C LEU A 877 21.38 0.85 -15.69
N SER A 878 21.60 1.89 -16.48
CA SER A 878 20.54 2.77 -16.96
C SER A 878 20.49 2.67 -18.49
N HIS A 879 19.37 2.23 -19.02
CA HIS A 879 19.16 2.08 -20.45
C HIS A 879 17.91 2.82 -20.91
N ARG A 880 18.04 3.66 -21.95
CA ARG A 880 16.95 4.42 -22.57
C ARG A 880 17.02 4.21 -24.09
N PRO A 881 16.39 3.15 -24.59
CA PRO A 881 16.50 2.73 -26.00
C PRO A 881 16.03 3.78 -26.99
N GLN A 882 15.02 4.56 -26.66
CA GLN A 882 14.46 5.64 -27.47
C GLN A 882 15.54 6.60 -28.01
N VAL A 883 16.54 6.88 -27.18
CA VAL A 883 17.69 7.75 -27.51
C VAL A 883 19.01 7.00 -27.60
N GLY A 884 18.98 5.67 -27.43
CA GLY A 884 20.15 4.80 -27.43
C GLY A 884 21.11 5.02 -26.26
N TYR A 885 20.62 5.59 -25.16
CA TYR A 885 21.45 5.84 -23.98
C TYR A 885 21.70 4.55 -23.21
N ILE A 886 22.96 4.28 -22.91
CA ILE A 886 23.43 3.17 -22.06
C ILE A 886 24.46 3.73 -21.08
N ARG A 887 24.30 3.42 -19.80
CA ARG A 887 25.34 3.66 -18.80
C ARG A 887 25.40 2.52 -17.81
N VAL A 888 26.59 2.00 -17.57
CA VAL A 888 26.87 0.93 -16.63
C VAL A 888 27.84 1.44 -15.57
N LYS A 889 27.45 1.31 -14.32
CA LYS A 889 28.33 1.56 -13.17
C LYS A 889 28.52 0.25 -12.41
N LEU A 890 29.68 0.09 -11.80
CA LEU A 890 30.01 -1.08 -10.99
C LEU A 890 30.69 -0.65 -9.70
N TYR A 891 30.24 -1.22 -8.61
CA TYR A 891 30.74 -0.92 -7.27
C TYR A 891 31.33 -2.18 -6.61
N GLU A 892 32.44 -2.01 -5.86
CA GLU A 892 32.97 -2.97 -4.92
C GLU A 892 32.77 -2.39 -3.51
N GLY A 893 31.86 -2.95 -2.72
CA GLY A 893 31.40 -2.30 -1.49
C GLY A 893 30.82 -0.91 -1.77
N ILE A 894 31.39 0.12 -1.20
CA ILE A 894 30.97 1.52 -1.39
C ILE A 894 31.74 2.23 -2.53
N ASP A 895 32.75 1.61 -3.10
CA ASP A 895 33.66 2.23 -4.05
C ASP A 895 33.18 1.99 -5.49
N LEU A 896 32.98 3.06 -6.25
CA LEU A 896 32.72 2.98 -7.68
C LEU A 896 34.00 2.52 -8.40
N VAL A 897 34.00 1.28 -8.85
CA VAL A 897 35.18 0.67 -9.50
C VAL A 897 35.16 0.74 -11.02
N ALA A 898 34.02 0.88 -11.65
CA ALA A 898 33.91 1.13 -13.09
C ALA A 898 32.71 2.03 -13.40
N ASP A 899 32.84 2.88 -14.41
CA ASP A 899 31.77 3.69 -14.98
C ASP A 899 31.99 3.79 -16.50
N SER A 900 31.06 3.30 -17.28
CA SER A 900 31.16 3.39 -18.75
C SER A 900 31.06 4.83 -19.26
N GLY A 901 30.58 5.75 -18.42
CA GLY A 901 30.08 7.01 -18.94
C GLY A 901 28.85 6.77 -19.83
N VAL A 902 28.43 7.80 -20.55
CA VAL A 902 27.34 7.68 -21.52
C VAL A 902 27.84 7.00 -22.79
N VAL A 903 27.26 5.85 -23.11
CA VAL A 903 27.47 5.13 -24.37
C VAL A 903 26.19 5.29 -25.20
N ILE A 904 26.30 5.65 -26.45
CA ILE A 904 25.16 5.81 -27.37
C ILE A 904 25.18 4.70 -28.39
N ASP A 905 24.16 3.87 -28.36
CA ASP A 905 23.91 2.81 -29.34
C ASP A 905 22.42 2.58 -29.53
N THR A 906 21.99 2.43 -30.74
CA THR A 906 20.57 2.23 -31.12
C THR A 906 20.39 0.92 -31.92
N THR A 907 21.29 -0.05 -31.73
CA THR A 907 21.22 -1.33 -32.45
C THR A 907 20.03 -2.15 -32.04
N MET A 908 19.72 -2.21 -30.74
CA MET A 908 18.49 -2.76 -30.17
C MET A 908 17.74 -1.63 -29.44
N ARG A 909 16.44 -1.55 -29.63
CA ARG A 909 15.60 -0.45 -29.12
C ARG A 909 14.64 -0.88 -28.04
N GLY A 910 15.06 -1.80 -27.22
CA GLY A 910 14.35 -2.40 -26.11
C GLY A 910 14.43 -3.91 -26.14
N GLY A 911 13.74 -4.58 -25.23
CA GLY A 911 13.76 -6.02 -25.08
C GLY A 911 13.91 -6.49 -23.65
N ARG A 912 14.15 -7.79 -23.49
CA ARG A 912 14.15 -8.50 -22.22
C ARG A 912 15.48 -8.38 -21.46
N LEU A 913 15.43 -8.65 -20.16
CA LEU A 913 16.62 -8.68 -19.26
C LEU A 913 17.00 -10.11 -18.91
N GLY A 914 18.24 -10.30 -18.47
CA GLY A 914 18.68 -11.59 -17.97
C GLY A 914 20.11 -11.59 -17.46
N VAL A 915 20.60 -12.79 -17.13
CA VAL A 915 21.98 -13.02 -16.67
C VAL A 915 22.76 -13.87 -17.67
N PHE A 916 24.06 -13.75 -17.62
CA PHE A 916 24.99 -14.38 -18.59
C PHE A 916 26.13 -15.09 -17.88
N CYS A 917 26.40 -16.33 -18.30
CA CYS A 917 27.61 -17.07 -17.94
C CYS A 917 28.34 -17.59 -19.16
N PHE A 918 29.65 -17.82 -19.05
CA PHE A 918 30.46 -18.50 -20.06
C PHE A 918 31.69 -19.13 -19.42
N SER A 919 31.73 -20.44 -19.35
CA SER A 919 32.76 -21.26 -18.72
C SER A 919 33.03 -20.94 -17.25
N GLN A 920 32.11 -20.31 -16.55
CA GLN A 920 32.22 -19.92 -15.16
C GLN A 920 31.22 -20.68 -14.31
N GLU A 921 31.70 -21.32 -13.23
CA GLU A 921 30.83 -22.00 -12.24
C GLU A 921 30.57 -21.14 -11.01
N ASN A 922 29.55 -21.50 -10.25
CA ASN A 922 29.21 -20.94 -8.95
C ASN A 922 29.11 -19.40 -8.94
N ILE A 923 28.27 -18.88 -9.82
CA ILE A 923 27.95 -17.47 -9.87
C ILE A 923 26.63 -17.24 -9.16
N ILE A 924 26.59 -16.26 -8.26
CA ILE A 924 25.39 -15.78 -7.58
C ILE A 924 25.05 -14.38 -8.11
N TRP A 925 23.82 -14.21 -8.63
CA TRP A 925 23.23 -12.91 -8.90
C TRP A 925 22.13 -12.70 -7.87
N SER A 926 22.39 -11.84 -6.89
CA SER A 926 21.50 -11.61 -5.75
C SER A 926 20.94 -10.19 -5.75
N ASN A 927 19.86 -9.96 -5.01
CA ASN A 927 19.22 -8.67 -4.89
C ASN A 927 18.99 -8.01 -6.26
N LEU A 928 18.47 -8.80 -7.20
CA LEU A 928 18.11 -8.35 -8.55
C LEU A 928 16.93 -7.38 -8.44
N GLN A 929 17.05 -6.24 -9.10
CA GLN A 929 15.99 -5.22 -9.15
C GLN A 929 15.97 -4.58 -10.53
N TYR A 930 14.82 -4.57 -11.15
CA TYR A 930 14.58 -3.72 -12.31
C TYR A 930 13.48 -2.71 -12.01
N ARG A 931 13.54 -1.58 -12.68
CA ARG A 931 12.51 -0.56 -12.62
C ARG A 931 12.30 0.03 -14.01
N CYS A 932 11.05 0.09 -14.45
CA CYS A 932 10.70 0.80 -15.67
C CYS A 932 11.05 2.28 -15.53
N ASN A 933 11.77 2.83 -16.48
CA ASN A 933 12.19 4.23 -16.46
C ASN A 933 12.55 4.72 -17.85
N ASP A 934 11.69 5.55 -18.42
CA ASP A 934 11.89 6.19 -19.73
C ASP A 934 12.47 7.60 -19.64
N THR A 935 12.64 8.11 -18.42
CA THR A 935 13.16 9.45 -18.19
C THR A 935 14.61 9.58 -18.72
N ILE A 936 14.81 10.49 -19.65
CA ILE A 936 16.11 10.73 -20.24
C ILE A 936 17.01 11.44 -19.20
N PRO A 937 18.17 10.87 -18.84
CA PRO A 937 19.07 11.45 -17.85
C PRO A 937 19.66 12.81 -18.30
N GLU A 938 19.92 13.70 -17.34
CA GLU A 938 20.47 15.03 -17.62
C GLU A 938 21.82 15.00 -18.34
N ASP A 939 22.64 13.97 -18.09
CA ASP A 939 23.96 13.82 -18.73
C ASP A 939 23.91 13.40 -20.20
N PHE A 940 22.72 13.14 -20.75
CA PHE A 940 22.47 12.94 -22.17
C PHE A 940 22.45 14.26 -22.96
N GLU A 941 22.18 15.41 -22.36
CA GLU A 941 22.02 16.70 -23.07
C GLU A 941 23.17 17.08 -24.01
N PRO A 942 24.48 16.87 -23.66
CA PRO A 942 25.58 17.11 -24.59
C PRO A 942 25.51 16.28 -25.87
N TYR A 943 25.04 15.02 -25.74
CA TYR A 943 24.92 14.08 -26.84
C TYR A 943 23.71 14.38 -27.72
N ARG A 944 22.60 14.84 -27.14
CA ARG A 944 21.43 15.31 -27.90
C ARG A 944 21.81 16.40 -28.91
N LYS A 945 22.61 17.36 -28.49
CA LYS A 945 23.10 18.43 -29.39
C LYS A 945 23.98 17.88 -30.51
N MET A 946 24.92 16.99 -30.23
CA MET A 946 25.73 16.34 -31.24
C MET A 946 24.93 15.55 -32.26
N LEU A 947 23.90 14.81 -31.83
CA LEU A 947 23.03 14.04 -32.70
C LEU A 947 22.18 14.94 -33.61
N LEU A 948 21.71 16.08 -33.11
CA LEU A 948 20.98 17.07 -33.92
C LEU A 948 21.91 17.73 -34.97
N GLU A 949 23.11 18.14 -34.59
CA GLU A 949 24.12 18.72 -35.48
C GLU A 949 24.63 17.74 -36.55
N SER A 950 24.60 16.42 -36.29
CA SER A 950 24.95 15.38 -37.26
C SER A 950 23.86 15.09 -38.28
N ARG A 951 22.61 15.51 -38.03
CA ARG A 951 21.48 15.36 -38.95
C ARG A 951 21.24 16.55 -39.88
N GLU A 952 21.86 17.74 -39.56
CA GLU A 952 21.97 18.88 -40.44
C GLU A 952 23.17 18.74 -41.41
#